data_8d2a7a2696c34f21b8eea0b8465848db
#
_entry.id   8d2a7a2696c34f21b8eea0b8465848db
#
_cell.length_a   1.000
_cell.length_b   1.000
_cell.length_c   1.000
_cell.angle_alpha   90.00
_cell.angle_beta   90.00
_cell.angle_gamma   90.00
#
_symmetry.space_group_name_H-M   'P 1'
#
loop_
_entity.id
_entity.type
_entity.pdbx_description
1 polymer ?
#
loop_
_entity_poly.entity_id
_entity_poly.type
_entity_poly.pdbx_seq_one_letter_code
_entity_poly.pdbx_strand_id
1 'polypeptide(L)'
;MLGELIGARYKIINVLGAGGFGHTYVAEDTQRPGNPRCVLKHLTFASSNASVLLQVRRLFQTEAETLERLGRHDQIPQLLAYFEENQEFYLVQEFVEGHPVSDELTEGVHFSESQVIRLLEDVLGVLEFVHAQGVIHRDIKPENLIRRDRDDKLVLIDFGAVKTLGNTIAEATGETSLSIPIYTSGYGASEQCLGRPQFSSDLYSLGMVAIQTLTGMRPSQLPQDFNTSEIIWRDQAQVGESLATFLDRMICYHYIHRYQSALEARQALQQVISGSAPANRRTANFLGRAAASPLTMTPLLQTQFQVEHSKQRPHPRFNRTKLLTIVGSAIVAALALTALVRGLLPSAVVPSRSDSAPKPTQSLVLDRISAGETLLSRWQVNPKKQEGVERLAAGEYTKAVVALEAARQSNQGDPETLIYLNNARIGTETSYKIAVAVPLGDTFGSALEILRGVAKAQDELNRAGGINGIRLKVVIANDDNQPDTAQQLATVLASQSDVLGVIGHGISDTSLSAASVYQANQLVMVSPLSSAVQLSSFGDYIFRTMPSDRLTAKVLSTYMLNSLKKRKVVVFFNAASAYSVSLKTEFKNALFYNGVELMNEFDFSRPDFDAADSVETAIAKGAEVIMLASDNTVSDQAIQIVQLNHRRLKVLAGDSISTVKILKVAGKDAVGTTVAVPADLAQSLFQRQSSQLWGLDASVSWRTALAYDATQALIAAIRVDPSRTGIKRVLSQTTFAAHGATTPVRFLPSGDRQGSVLLVTIVPVAVGSQTAYEFKPLSAK
;
A
#
# COMPACT_ATOMS: atom_id res chain seq x y z
N MET A 1 -29.05 -23.43 26.61
CA MET A 1 -27.88 -24.32 26.45
C MET A 1 -27.23 -24.81 27.77
N LEU A 2 -27.17 -24.05 28.88
CA LEU A 2 -26.62 -24.59 30.15
C LEU A 2 -27.36 -25.87 30.59
N GLY A 3 -26.63 -26.95 30.86
CA GLY A 3 -27.14 -28.28 31.19
C GLY A 3 -27.56 -29.12 29.99
N GLU A 4 -27.58 -28.59 28.79
CA GLU A 4 -27.93 -29.28 27.55
C GLU A 4 -26.82 -30.24 27.10
N LEU A 5 -27.23 -31.36 26.49
CA LEU A 5 -26.32 -32.38 25.98
C LEU A 5 -26.23 -32.28 24.45
N ILE A 6 -25.09 -31.82 23.95
CA ILE A 6 -24.81 -31.60 22.53
C ILE A 6 -24.13 -32.84 21.97
N GLY A 7 -24.53 -33.27 20.74
CA GLY A 7 -24.01 -34.46 20.10
C GLY A 7 -24.21 -35.74 20.96
N ALA A 8 -25.24 -35.77 21.82
CA ALA A 8 -25.49 -36.85 22.80
C ALA A 8 -24.26 -37.22 23.65
N ARG A 9 -23.29 -36.31 23.81
CA ARG A 9 -22.03 -36.59 24.48
C ARG A 9 -21.53 -35.43 25.36
N TYR A 10 -21.64 -34.19 24.91
CA TYR A 10 -21.01 -33.04 25.55
C TYR A 10 -22.03 -32.24 26.35
N LYS A 11 -21.96 -32.32 27.68
CA LYS A 11 -22.84 -31.61 28.58
C LYS A 11 -22.31 -30.23 28.90
N ILE A 12 -23.01 -29.18 28.50
CA ILE A 12 -22.59 -27.80 28.74
C ILE A 12 -22.70 -27.45 30.22
N ILE A 13 -21.59 -27.02 30.85
CA ILE A 13 -21.49 -26.67 32.26
C ILE A 13 -21.28 -25.18 32.51
N ASN A 14 -20.63 -24.45 31.58
CA ASN A 14 -20.41 -23.02 31.71
C ASN A 14 -20.30 -22.35 30.33
N VAL A 15 -20.53 -21.03 30.28
CA VAL A 15 -20.32 -20.16 29.10
C VAL A 15 -19.00 -19.47 29.26
N LEU A 16 -18.07 -19.62 28.30
CA LEU A 16 -16.79 -18.92 28.28
C LEU A 16 -16.90 -17.59 27.57
N GLY A 17 -17.71 -17.49 26.50
CA GLY A 17 -17.84 -16.25 25.76
C GLY A 17 -18.86 -16.35 24.62
N ALA A 18 -19.32 -15.20 24.15
CA ALA A 18 -20.11 -15.03 22.94
C ALA A 18 -19.37 -14.10 21.99
N GLY A 19 -19.20 -14.49 20.74
CA GLY A 19 -18.51 -13.71 19.70
C GLY A 19 -19.36 -13.57 18.44
N GLY A 20 -18.89 -12.82 17.46
CA GLY A 20 -19.61 -12.56 16.20
C GLY A 20 -19.88 -13.81 15.35
N PHE A 21 -19.27 -14.95 15.64
CA PHE A 21 -19.40 -16.19 14.87
C PHE A 21 -19.92 -17.37 15.71
N GLY A 22 -20.36 -17.14 16.93
CA GLY A 22 -20.91 -18.20 17.78
C GLY A 22 -20.59 -18.05 19.25
N HIS A 23 -20.80 -19.15 19.99
CA HIS A 23 -20.64 -19.22 21.44
C HIS A 23 -19.57 -20.25 21.81
N THR A 24 -18.81 -19.98 22.85
CA THR A 24 -17.81 -20.91 23.39
C THR A 24 -18.24 -21.34 24.81
N TYR A 25 -18.22 -22.63 25.07
CA TYR A 25 -18.67 -23.23 26.31
C TYR A 25 -17.59 -24.13 26.91
N VAL A 26 -17.61 -24.27 28.24
CA VAL A 26 -17.00 -25.43 28.91
C VAL A 26 -18.05 -26.54 28.95
N ALA A 27 -17.67 -27.73 28.52
CA ALA A 27 -18.50 -28.90 28.54
C ALA A 27 -17.79 -30.08 29.23
N GLU A 28 -18.57 -31.05 29.72
CA GLU A 28 -18.10 -32.36 30.21
C GLU A 28 -18.29 -33.42 29.13
N ASP A 29 -17.26 -34.20 28.82
CA ASP A 29 -17.34 -35.33 27.91
C ASP A 29 -17.90 -36.53 28.67
N THR A 30 -19.21 -36.75 28.62
CA THR A 30 -19.93 -37.80 29.39
C THR A 30 -19.65 -39.23 28.92
N GLN A 31 -18.98 -39.42 27.78
CA GLN A 31 -18.60 -40.73 27.25
C GLN A 31 -17.17 -41.14 27.61
N ARG A 32 -16.42 -40.29 28.34
CA ARG A 32 -15.08 -40.62 28.87
C ARG A 32 -15.09 -40.78 30.37
N PRO A 33 -14.31 -41.76 30.91
CA PRO A 33 -14.19 -41.95 32.35
C PRO A 33 -13.80 -40.66 33.07
N GLY A 34 -14.51 -40.30 34.12
CA GLY A 34 -14.25 -39.10 34.90
C GLY A 34 -14.84 -37.80 34.32
N ASN A 35 -15.57 -37.89 33.21
CA ASN A 35 -16.20 -36.74 32.53
C ASN A 35 -15.25 -35.54 32.37
N PRO A 36 -14.11 -35.72 31.68
CA PRO A 36 -13.13 -34.66 31.57
C PRO A 36 -13.74 -33.40 30.91
N ARG A 37 -13.29 -32.25 31.36
CA ARG A 37 -13.68 -30.95 30.76
C ARG A 37 -13.10 -30.79 29.38
N CYS A 38 -13.88 -30.18 28.51
CA CYS A 38 -13.48 -29.77 27.16
C CYS A 38 -14.06 -28.38 26.83
N VAL A 39 -13.54 -27.75 25.81
CA VAL A 39 -14.08 -26.48 25.22
C VAL A 39 -14.90 -26.84 24.01
N LEU A 40 -16.18 -26.47 24.00
CA LEU A 40 -17.09 -26.66 22.89
C LEU A 40 -17.35 -25.28 22.24
N LYS A 41 -16.93 -25.13 20.99
CA LYS A 41 -17.22 -23.95 20.16
C LYS A 41 -18.40 -24.25 19.27
N HIS A 42 -19.47 -23.50 19.44
CA HIS A 42 -20.68 -23.56 18.63
C HIS A 42 -20.65 -22.45 17.59
N LEU A 43 -20.63 -22.82 16.33
CA LEU A 43 -20.55 -21.89 15.20
C LEU A 43 -21.93 -21.76 14.56
N THR A 44 -22.50 -20.57 14.61
CA THR A 44 -23.85 -20.29 14.08
C THR A 44 -23.74 -19.55 12.75
N PHE A 45 -24.39 -20.09 11.70
CA PHE A 45 -24.43 -19.46 10.36
C PHE A 45 -25.89 -19.28 9.94
N ALA A 46 -26.34 -18.04 9.84
CA ALA A 46 -27.71 -17.72 9.43
C ALA A 46 -27.81 -17.70 7.89
N SER A 47 -27.84 -18.86 7.23
CA SER A 47 -28.15 -18.94 5.79
C SER A 47 -28.93 -20.17 5.44
N SER A 48 -30.03 -19.98 4.70
CA SER A 48 -30.85 -21.07 4.14
C SER A 48 -30.42 -21.49 2.72
N ASN A 49 -29.37 -20.90 2.18
CA ASN A 49 -28.89 -21.17 0.83
C ASN A 49 -27.98 -22.41 0.79
N ALA A 50 -28.40 -23.45 0.08
CA ALA A 50 -27.68 -24.72 -0.02
C ALA A 50 -26.26 -24.62 -0.55
N SER A 51 -25.97 -23.67 -1.46
CA SER A 51 -24.61 -23.45 -2.00
C SER A 51 -23.68 -22.83 -0.96
N VAL A 52 -24.20 -21.97 -0.09
CA VAL A 52 -23.47 -21.35 1.03
C VAL A 52 -23.17 -22.40 2.11
N LEU A 53 -24.13 -23.23 2.46
CA LEU A 53 -23.94 -24.34 3.41
C LEU A 53 -22.86 -25.33 2.96
N LEU A 54 -22.77 -25.64 1.65
CA LEU A 54 -21.71 -26.49 1.11
C LEU A 54 -20.32 -25.84 1.25
N GLN A 55 -20.21 -24.54 1.05
CA GLN A 55 -18.96 -23.81 1.27
C GLN A 55 -18.58 -23.77 2.75
N VAL A 56 -19.53 -23.50 3.63
CA VAL A 56 -19.34 -23.52 5.10
C VAL A 56 -18.81 -24.87 5.55
N ARG A 57 -19.44 -25.98 5.13
CA ARG A 57 -18.99 -27.35 5.47
C ARG A 57 -17.54 -27.59 5.02
N ARG A 58 -17.17 -27.17 3.80
CA ARG A 58 -15.81 -27.35 3.27
C ARG A 58 -14.77 -26.58 4.08
N LEU A 59 -15.08 -25.34 4.43
CA LEU A 59 -14.20 -24.49 5.23
C LEU A 59 -14.07 -25.01 6.67
N PHE A 60 -15.18 -25.44 7.28
CA PHE A 60 -15.21 -26.04 8.60
C PHE A 60 -14.37 -27.31 8.67
N GLN A 61 -14.47 -28.18 7.65
CA GLN A 61 -13.62 -29.37 7.55
C GLN A 61 -12.13 -29.01 7.43
N THR A 62 -11.80 -28.03 6.59
CA THR A 62 -10.41 -27.56 6.44
C THR A 62 -9.85 -27.01 7.74
N GLU A 63 -10.66 -26.32 8.53
CA GLU A 63 -10.28 -25.83 9.86
C GLU A 63 -10.04 -26.97 10.84
N ALA A 64 -10.95 -27.95 10.91
CA ALA A 64 -10.79 -29.11 11.76
C ALA A 64 -9.51 -29.89 11.41
N GLU A 65 -9.23 -30.12 10.12
CA GLU A 65 -7.99 -30.76 9.64
C GLU A 65 -6.74 -29.96 10.04
N THR A 66 -6.81 -28.64 10.02
CA THR A 66 -5.72 -27.75 10.43
C THR A 66 -5.48 -27.84 11.94
N LEU A 67 -6.54 -27.77 12.75
CA LEU A 67 -6.46 -27.90 14.21
C LEU A 67 -5.95 -29.29 14.64
N GLU A 68 -6.34 -30.35 13.94
CA GLU A 68 -5.84 -31.71 14.19
C GLU A 68 -4.32 -31.81 13.99
N ARG A 69 -3.78 -31.15 12.96
CA ARG A 69 -2.32 -31.09 12.72
C ARG A 69 -1.59 -30.25 13.76
N LEU A 70 -2.15 -29.09 14.11
CA LEU A 70 -1.56 -28.14 15.04
C LEU A 70 -1.61 -28.64 16.48
N GLY A 71 -2.65 -29.38 16.87
CA GLY A 71 -2.83 -29.95 18.22
C GLY A 71 -1.79 -31.00 18.61
N ARG A 72 -0.85 -31.33 17.74
CA ARG A 72 0.35 -32.15 18.08
C ARG A 72 1.40 -31.39 18.90
N HIS A 73 1.29 -30.08 18.98
CA HIS A 73 2.18 -29.24 19.78
C HIS A 73 1.67 -29.11 21.20
N ASP A 74 2.53 -29.29 22.21
CA ASP A 74 2.21 -29.27 23.65
C ASP A 74 1.53 -27.94 24.12
N GLN A 75 1.80 -26.85 23.42
CA GLN A 75 1.24 -25.52 23.74
C GLN A 75 0.12 -25.09 22.77
N ILE A 76 -0.58 -26.04 22.16
CA ILE A 76 -1.77 -25.83 21.33
C ILE A 76 -2.84 -26.87 21.75
N PRO A 77 -4.08 -26.47 22.06
CA PRO A 77 -5.13 -27.40 22.45
C PRO A 77 -5.43 -28.45 21.37
N GLN A 78 -5.52 -29.71 21.73
CA GLN A 78 -5.89 -30.78 20.81
C GLN A 78 -7.33 -30.65 20.35
N LEU A 79 -7.60 -30.97 19.09
CA LEU A 79 -8.94 -31.17 18.59
C LEU A 79 -9.42 -32.54 19.10
N LEU A 80 -10.54 -32.59 19.85
CA LEU A 80 -11.12 -33.81 20.41
C LEU A 80 -12.24 -34.36 19.55
N ALA A 81 -13.03 -33.48 18.94
CA ALA A 81 -14.11 -33.82 18.00
C ALA A 81 -14.51 -32.61 17.15
N TYR A 82 -15.11 -32.88 16.00
CA TYR A 82 -15.86 -31.92 15.23
C TYR A 82 -17.08 -32.62 14.61
N PHE A 83 -18.22 -31.92 14.56
CA PHE A 83 -19.44 -32.51 14.02
C PHE A 83 -20.48 -31.45 13.67
N GLU A 84 -21.45 -31.84 12.86
CA GLU A 84 -22.62 -31.04 12.52
C GLU A 84 -23.85 -31.64 13.14
N GLU A 85 -24.67 -30.83 13.83
CA GLU A 85 -25.96 -31.23 14.40
C GLU A 85 -26.99 -30.13 14.11
N ASN A 86 -28.12 -30.46 13.48
CA ASN A 86 -29.19 -29.52 13.13
C ASN A 86 -28.75 -28.34 12.26
N GLN A 87 -27.80 -28.57 11.35
CA GLN A 87 -27.16 -27.55 10.50
C GLN A 87 -26.28 -26.52 11.26
N GLU A 88 -25.97 -26.79 12.50
CA GLU A 88 -25.06 -26.07 13.34
C GLU A 88 -23.74 -26.83 13.48
N PHE A 89 -22.62 -26.11 13.60
CA PHE A 89 -21.30 -26.71 13.57
C PHE A 89 -20.62 -26.59 14.93
N TYR A 90 -20.01 -27.69 15.36
CA TYR A 90 -19.39 -27.81 16.67
C TYR A 90 -17.95 -28.28 16.57
N LEU A 91 -17.02 -27.53 17.20
CA LEU A 91 -15.64 -27.94 17.43
C LEU A 91 -15.45 -28.20 18.93
N VAL A 92 -14.86 -29.33 19.28
CA VAL A 92 -14.53 -29.68 20.65
C VAL A 92 -13.03 -29.81 20.80
N GLN A 93 -12.46 -29.03 21.71
CA GLN A 93 -11.02 -28.94 21.96
C GLN A 93 -10.70 -29.28 23.44
N GLU A 94 -9.44 -29.60 23.68
CA GLU A 94 -8.89 -29.78 25.02
C GLU A 94 -9.15 -28.52 25.87
N PHE A 95 -9.59 -28.73 27.11
CA PHE A 95 -9.66 -27.64 28.09
C PHE A 95 -8.31 -27.45 28.74
N VAL A 96 -7.72 -26.26 28.61
CA VAL A 96 -6.45 -25.91 29.23
C VAL A 96 -6.71 -25.32 30.62
N GLU A 97 -6.24 -26.01 31.65
CA GLU A 97 -6.30 -25.48 33.03
C GLU A 97 -5.27 -24.36 33.19
N GLY A 98 -5.77 -23.14 33.55
CA GLY A 98 -5.01 -21.94 33.61
C GLY A 98 -5.87 -20.68 33.47
N HIS A 99 -5.23 -19.55 33.29
CA HIS A 99 -5.88 -18.27 33.12
C HIS A 99 -5.30 -17.49 31.91
N PRO A 100 -6.08 -16.66 31.23
CA PRO A 100 -5.58 -15.86 30.13
C PRO A 100 -4.62 -14.75 30.63
N VAL A 101 -3.62 -14.41 29.84
CA VAL A 101 -2.68 -13.33 30.14
C VAL A 101 -3.41 -11.99 30.34
N SER A 102 -4.60 -11.80 29.76
CA SER A 102 -5.44 -10.62 30.01
C SER A 102 -5.79 -10.42 31.49
N ASP A 103 -5.93 -11.50 32.24
CA ASP A 103 -6.28 -11.44 33.65
C ASP A 103 -5.09 -11.00 34.53
N GLU A 104 -3.86 -11.13 34.01
CA GLU A 104 -2.63 -10.61 34.62
C GLU A 104 -2.44 -9.11 34.37
N LEU A 105 -3.14 -8.52 33.38
CA LEU A 105 -3.02 -7.13 32.94
C LEU A 105 -4.08 -6.23 33.62
N THR A 106 -4.04 -6.16 34.95
CA THR A 106 -4.87 -5.21 35.71
C THR A 106 -4.24 -3.83 35.72
N GLU A 107 -5.05 -2.79 35.99
CA GLU A 107 -4.60 -1.40 35.97
C GLU A 107 -3.41 -1.18 36.91
N GLY A 108 -2.30 -0.67 36.38
CA GLY A 108 -1.05 -0.43 37.11
C GLY A 108 -0.10 -1.63 37.24
N VAL A 109 -0.42 -2.78 36.69
CA VAL A 109 0.49 -3.94 36.68
C VAL A 109 1.30 -3.93 35.38
N HIS A 110 2.63 -4.01 35.51
CA HIS A 110 3.59 -4.07 34.43
C HIS A 110 4.46 -5.31 34.56
N PHE A 111 4.74 -5.98 33.45
CA PHE A 111 5.70 -7.08 33.41
C PHE A 111 7.14 -6.51 33.43
N SER A 112 8.02 -7.20 34.13
CA SER A 112 9.44 -6.96 34.03
C SER A 112 9.98 -7.41 32.68
N GLU A 113 11.11 -6.85 32.25
CA GLU A 113 11.80 -7.26 31.00
C GLU A 113 11.99 -8.76 30.92
N SER A 114 12.38 -9.43 32.02
CA SER A 114 12.57 -10.88 32.07
C SER A 114 11.27 -11.68 31.91
N GLN A 115 10.12 -11.16 32.36
CA GLN A 115 8.82 -11.79 32.12
C GLN A 115 8.39 -11.68 30.66
N VAL A 116 8.64 -10.50 30.06
CA VAL A 116 8.34 -10.29 28.62
C VAL A 116 9.23 -11.14 27.74
N ILE A 117 10.52 -11.29 28.05
CA ILE A 117 11.42 -12.19 27.32
C ILE A 117 10.90 -13.63 27.36
N ARG A 118 10.47 -14.14 28.53
CA ARG A 118 9.89 -15.48 28.64
C ARG A 118 8.60 -15.62 27.83
N LEU A 119 7.70 -14.62 27.88
CA LEU A 119 6.49 -14.59 27.07
C LEU A 119 6.81 -14.69 25.57
N LEU A 120 7.80 -13.89 25.11
CA LEU A 120 8.25 -13.90 23.72
C LEU A 120 8.87 -15.24 23.33
N GLU A 121 9.72 -15.85 24.17
CA GLU A 121 10.33 -17.16 23.91
C GLU A 121 9.29 -18.24 23.75
N ASP A 122 8.32 -18.32 24.66
CA ASP A 122 7.24 -19.29 24.62
C ASP A 122 6.40 -19.17 23.35
N VAL A 123 5.87 -17.96 23.07
CA VAL A 123 4.95 -17.77 21.93
C VAL A 123 5.70 -17.84 20.58
N LEU A 124 6.92 -17.34 20.48
CA LEU A 124 7.73 -17.49 19.25
C LEU A 124 8.03 -18.95 18.94
N GLY A 125 8.23 -19.80 19.98
CA GLY A 125 8.41 -21.23 19.79
C GLY A 125 7.17 -21.90 19.20
N VAL A 126 5.96 -21.54 19.67
CA VAL A 126 4.68 -22.02 19.11
C VAL A 126 4.50 -21.51 17.68
N LEU A 127 4.77 -20.22 17.44
CA LEU A 127 4.61 -19.62 16.10
C LEU A 127 5.59 -20.20 15.07
N GLU A 128 6.80 -20.57 15.47
CA GLU A 128 7.73 -21.26 14.59
C GLU A 128 7.14 -22.57 14.06
N PHE A 129 6.52 -23.37 14.95
CA PHE A 129 5.83 -24.59 14.57
C PHE A 129 4.63 -24.34 13.68
N VAL A 130 3.77 -23.37 14.03
CA VAL A 130 2.54 -23.00 13.29
C VAL A 130 2.86 -22.51 11.88
N HIS A 131 3.83 -21.58 11.77
CA HIS A 131 4.28 -21.03 10.48
C HIS A 131 4.94 -22.08 9.60
N ALA A 132 5.67 -23.05 10.17
CA ALA A 132 6.24 -24.17 9.43
C ALA A 132 5.15 -25.08 8.81
N GLN A 133 3.92 -25.08 9.37
CA GLN A 133 2.76 -25.76 8.78
C GLN A 133 2.02 -24.89 7.74
N GLY A 134 2.53 -23.70 7.40
CA GLY A 134 1.89 -22.78 6.48
C GLY A 134 0.67 -22.04 7.04
N VAL A 135 0.48 -22.04 8.36
CA VAL A 135 -0.68 -21.43 9.03
C VAL A 135 -0.28 -20.09 9.64
N ILE A 136 -1.16 -19.10 9.55
CA ILE A 136 -1.07 -17.79 10.22
C ILE A 136 -2.20 -17.75 11.25
N HIS A 137 -1.88 -17.39 12.50
CA HIS A 137 -2.85 -17.40 13.62
C HIS A 137 -3.91 -16.31 13.50
N ARG A 138 -3.53 -15.08 13.14
CA ARG A 138 -4.37 -13.90 12.85
C ARG A 138 -5.14 -13.28 14.03
N ASP A 139 -5.03 -13.81 15.24
CA ASP A 139 -5.72 -13.27 16.41
C ASP A 139 -4.87 -13.39 17.69
N ILE A 140 -3.59 -13.06 17.62
CA ILE A 140 -2.71 -13.05 18.80
C ILE A 140 -3.04 -11.82 19.64
N LYS A 141 -3.45 -12.08 20.89
CA LYS A 141 -3.83 -11.07 21.90
C LYS A 141 -3.78 -11.71 23.29
N PRO A 142 -3.75 -10.93 24.39
CA PRO A 142 -3.66 -11.47 25.73
C PRO A 142 -4.75 -12.48 26.10
N GLU A 143 -5.97 -12.33 25.57
CA GLU A 143 -7.09 -13.22 25.83
C GLU A 143 -6.90 -14.62 25.19
N ASN A 144 -6.07 -14.73 24.17
CA ASN A 144 -5.80 -15.98 23.43
C ASN A 144 -4.47 -16.64 23.86
N LEU A 145 -3.86 -16.16 24.91
CA LEU A 145 -2.67 -16.72 25.53
C LEU A 145 -3.03 -17.21 26.95
N ILE A 146 -3.15 -18.51 27.13
CA ILE A 146 -3.47 -19.11 28.44
C ILE A 146 -2.15 -19.49 29.14
N ARG A 147 -1.94 -18.92 30.33
CA ARG A 147 -0.88 -19.38 31.23
C ARG A 147 -1.34 -20.66 31.92
N ARG A 148 -0.70 -21.76 31.58
CA ARG A 148 -1.09 -23.11 32.03
C ARG A 148 -0.58 -23.38 33.45
N ASP A 149 -1.49 -23.78 34.37
CA ASP A 149 -1.21 -23.93 35.80
C ASP A 149 -0.10 -24.95 36.11
N ARG A 150 0.01 -26.02 35.31
CA ARG A 150 0.94 -27.12 35.61
C ARG A 150 2.42 -26.79 35.45
N ASP A 151 2.78 -25.84 34.55
CA ASP A 151 4.18 -25.61 34.16
C ASP A 151 4.48 -24.15 33.79
N ASP A 152 3.55 -23.23 33.97
CA ASP A 152 3.65 -21.79 33.72
C ASP A 152 3.90 -21.42 32.23
N LYS A 153 3.76 -22.39 31.30
CA LYS A 153 3.90 -22.15 29.87
C LYS A 153 2.66 -21.51 29.27
N LEU A 154 2.89 -20.69 28.24
CA LEU A 154 1.81 -20.08 27.47
C LEU A 154 1.29 -21.04 26.40
N VAL A 155 0.01 -21.29 26.42
CA VAL A 155 -0.73 -22.08 25.44
C VAL A 155 -1.48 -21.13 24.50
N LEU A 156 -1.26 -21.23 23.19
CA LEU A 156 -1.89 -20.41 22.17
C LEU A 156 -3.21 -21.06 21.76
N ILE A 157 -4.31 -20.34 21.98
CA ILE A 157 -5.66 -20.79 21.68
C ILE A 157 -6.29 -19.93 20.58
N ASP A 158 -7.37 -20.40 20.00
CA ASP A 158 -8.28 -19.63 19.14
C ASP A 158 -7.68 -19.21 17.82
N PHE A 159 -7.26 -20.17 16.99
CA PHE A 159 -6.77 -19.93 15.64
C PHE A 159 -7.86 -19.27 14.78
N GLY A 160 -7.57 -18.10 14.22
CA GLY A 160 -8.53 -17.25 13.52
C GLY A 160 -9.00 -17.73 12.14
N ALA A 161 -8.91 -19.05 11.84
CA ALA A 161 -9.37 -19.65 10.59
C ALA A 161 -10.89 -19.49 10.40
N VAL A 162 -11.70 -19.53 11.49
CA VAL A 162 -13.15 -19.26 11.48
C VAL A 162 -13.46 -17.84 11.01
N LYS A 163 -12.59 -16.87 11.28
CA LYS A 163 -12.78 -15.49 10.82
C LYS A 163 -12.65 -15.35 9.30
N THR A 164 -11.88 -16.22 8.66
CA THR A 164 -11.80 -16.30 7.19
C THR A 164 -13.09 -16.85 6.59
N LEU A 165 -13.76 -17.77 7.29
CA LEU A 165 -15.08 -18.31 6.93
C LEU A 165 -16.13 -17.20 6.77
N GLY A 166 -16.26 -16.31 7.75
CA GLY A 166 -17.23 -15.22 7.73
C GLY A 166 -17.02 -14.27 6.55
N ASN A 167 -15.77 -13.94 6.22
CA ASN A 167 -15.46 -13.06 5.10
C ASN A 167 -15.77 -13.71 3.74
N THR A 168 -15.41 -14.98 3.55
CA THR A 168 -15.66 -15.71 2.30
C THR A 168 -17.16 -15.97 2.08
N ILE A 169 -17.94 -16.16 3.12
CA ILE A 169 -19.40 -16.34 3.05
C ILE A 169 -20.10 -15.02 2.74
N ALA A 170 -19.69 -13.92 3.37
CA ALA A 170 -20.22 -12.59 3.06
C ALA A 170 -19.96 -12.19 1.59
N GLU A 171 -18.79 -12.54 1.04
CA GLU A 171 -18.48 -12.35 -0.38
C GLU A 171 -19.35 -13.24 -1.29
N ALA A 172 -19.67 -14.47 -0.89
CA ALA A 172 -20.41 -15.42 -1.71
C ALA A 172 -21.94 -15.22 -1.67
N THR A 173 -22.48 -14.64 -0.60
CA THR A 173 -23.94 -14.43 -0.44
C THR A 173 -24.43 -13.08 -0.94
N GLY A 174 -23.53 -12.13 -1.21
CA GLY A 174 -23.91 -10.74 -1.54
C GLY A 174 -24.67 -10.04 -0.39
N GLU A 175 -24.85 -10.71 0.73
CA GLU A 175 -25.37 -10.11 1.94
C GLU A 175 -24.24 -9.33 2.62
N THR A 176 -24.12 -8.06 2.29
CA THR A 176 -23.33 -7.08 3.02
C THR A 176 -23.98 -6.74 4.37
N SER A 177 -24.35 -7.76 5.13
CA SER A 177 -24.59 -7.59 6.55
C SER A 177 -23.24 -7.67 7.25
N LEU A 178 -22.56 -6.50 7.35
CA LEU A 178 -21.65 -6.11 8.43
C LEU A 178 -20.78 -7.24 9.04
N SER A 179 -20.12 -8.03 8.23
CA SER A 179 -18.93 -8.75 8.68
C SER A 179 -17.75 -7.81 8.60
N ILE A 180 -17.73 -6.80 9.49
CA ILE A 180 -16.49 -6.13 9.87
C ILE A 180 -15.55 -7.26 10.26
N PRO A 181 -14.37 -7.41 9.65
CA PRO A 181 -13.37 -8.31 10.17
C PRO A 181 -13.17 -7.92 11.63
N ILE A 182 -13.63 -8.79 12.58
CA ILE A 182 -13.48 -8.51 13.99
C ILE A 182 -12.02 -8.75 14.33
N TYR A 183 -11.17 -7.76 14.00
CA TYR A 183 -9.82 -7.69 14.52
C TYR A 183 -9.91 -7.07 15.91
N THR A 184 -9.27 -7.70 16.87
CA THR A 184 -9.19 -7.13 18.21
C THR A 184 -8.43 -5.81 18.13
N SER A 185 -9.08 -4.72 18.53
CA SER A 185 -8.63 -3.35 18.37
C SER A 185 -7.18 -3.16 18.86
N GLY A 186 -6.28 -2.80 17.93
CA GLY A 186 -4.91 -2.42 18.22
C GLY A 186 -3.85 -3.51 18.10
N TYR A 187 -4.19 -4.81 18.08
CA TYR A 187 -3.20 -5.88 17.90
C TYR A 187 -3.01 -6.30 16.45
N GLY A 188 -4.03 -6.15 15.61
CA GLY A 188 -3.98 -6.57 14.22
C GLY A 188 -3.07 -5.69 13.37
N ALA A 189 -2.15 -6.31 12.63
CA ALA A 189 -1.30 -5.63 11.67
C ALA A 189 -2.11 -5.07 10.50
N SER A 190 -1.65 -3.97 9.90
CA SER A 190 -2.37 -3.27 8.82
C SER A 190 -2.65 -4.16 7.60
N GLU A 191 -1.69 -4.98 7.17
CA GLU A 191 -1.85 -5.92 6.05
C GLU A 191 -2.87 -7.02 6.36
N GLN A 192 -2.99 -7.42 7.61
CA GLN A 192 -4.00 -8.38 8.06
C GLN A 192 -5.42 -7.77 8.00
N CYS A 193 -5.56 -6.50 8.39
CA CYS A 193 -6.81 -5.75 8.26
C CYS A 193 -7.23 -5.60 6.79
N LEU A 194 -6.26 -5.65 5.85
CA LEU A 194 -6.46 -5.62 4.41
C LEU A 194 -6.80 -7.00 3.80
N GLY A 195 -6.98 -8.04 4.60
CA GLY A 195 -7.24 -9.40 4.13
C GLY A 195 -6.01 -10.10 3.50
N ARG A 196 -4.81 -9.56 3.70
CA ARG A 196 -3.54 -10.10 3.18
C ARG A 196 -2.55 -10.42 4.30
N PRO A 197 -2.91 -11.27 5.27
CA PRO A 197 -2.05 -11.58 6.40
C PRO A 197 -0.74 -12.24 5.92
N GLN A 198 0.36 -11.91 6.61
CA GLN A 198 1.69 -12.48 6.44
C GLN A 198 2.10 -13.19 7.73
N PHE A 199 3.11 -14.03 7.71
CA PHE A 199 3.68 -14.59 8.95
C PHE A 199 4.15 -13.49 9.90
N SER A 200 4.68 -12.39 9.36
CA SER A 200 5.07 -11.20 10.11
C SER A 200 3.89 -10.43 10.73
N SER A 201 2.63 -10.72 10.36
CA SER A 201 1.46 -10.14 11.00
C SER A 201 1.24 -10.69 12.40
N ASP A 202 1.49 -12.01 12.61
CA ASP A 202 1.46 -12.61 13.94
C ASP A 202 2.59 -12.06 14.83
N LEU A 203 3.76 -11.78 14.25
CA LEU A 203 4.88 -11.19 14.97
C LEU A 203 4.58 -9.75 15.41
N TYR A 204 3.89 -8.97 14.58
CA TYR A 204 3.40 -7.65 14.98
C TYR A 204 2.44 -7.74 16.17
N SER A 205 1.45 -8.64 16.08
CA SER A 205 0.47 -8.85 17.16
C SER A 205 1.14 -9.24 18.47
N LEU A 206 2.13 -10.15 18.40
CA LEU A 206 2.92 -10.55 19.58
C LEU A 206 3.77 -9.40 20.13
N GLY A 207 4.38 -8.58 19.26
CA GLY A 207 5.09 -7.36 19.66
C GLY A 207 4.19 -6.38 20.39
N MET A 208 2.96 -6.18 19.93
CA MET A 208 1.95 -5.34 20.59
C MET A 208 1.51 -5.88 21.95
N VAL A 209 1.38 -7.21 22.09
CA VAL A 209 1.14 -7.85 23.40
C VAL A 209 2.31 -7.57 24.35
N ALA A 210 3.56 -7.75 23.89
CA ALA A 210 4.75 -7.50 24.70
C ALA A 210 4.84 -6.04 25.15
N ILE A 211 4.54 -5.07 24.28
CA ILE A 211 4.53 -3.65 24.62
C ILE A 211 3.42 -3.34 25.61
N GLN A 212 2.23 -3.89 25.46
CA GLN A 212 1.17 -3.74 26.43
C GLN A 212 1.58 -4.26 27.82
N THR A 213 2.20 -5.45 27.89
CA THR A 213 2.64 -6.01 29.16
C THR A 213 3.73 -5.17 29.83
N LEU A 214 4.60 -4.49 29.04
CA LEU A 214 5.63 -3.57 29.55
C LEU A 214 5.06 -2.23 30.02
N THR A 215 4.11 -1.67 29.25
CA THR A 215 3.60 -0.31 29.50
C THR A 215 2.34 -0.29 30.36
N GLY A 216 1.63 -1.42 30.50
CA GLY A 216 0.29 -1.49 31.09
C GLY A 216 -0.79 -0.76 30.25
N MET A 217 -0.42 -0.19 29.11
CA MET A 217 -1.32 0.58 28.24
C MET A 217 -1.89 -0.32 27.13
N ARG A 218 -3.19 -0.23 26.90
CA ARG A 218 -3.79 -0.91 25.75
C ARG A 218 -3.25 -0.33 24.45
N PRO A 219 -3.10 -1.13 23.39
CA PRO A 219 -2.58 -0.64 22.10
C PRO A 219 -3.27 0.63 21.57
N SER A 220 -4.58 0.79 21.80
CA SER A 220 -5.36 1.98 21.42
C SER A 220 -5.03 3.25 22.22
N GLN A 221 -4.31 3.15 23.32
CA GLN A 221 -3.88 4.27 24.17
C GLN A 221 -2.46 4.73 23.83
N LEU A 222 -1.69 3.92 23.10
CA LEU A 222 -0.33 4.26 22.72
C LEU A 222 -0.34 5.34 21.62
N PRO A 223 0.46 6.41 21.76
CA PRO A 223 0.60 7.42 20.73
C PRO A 223 1.29 6.85 19.48
N GLN A 224 0.94 7.39 18.32
CA GLN A 224 1.57 7.05 17.04
C GLN A 224 2.25 8.27 16.45
N ASP A 225 3.42 8.08 15.87
CA ASP A 225 4.09 9.11 15.07
C ASP A 225 3.22 9.54 13.90
N PHE A 226 3.06 10.85 13.75
CA PHE A 226 2.16 11.42 12.75
C PHE A 226 2.56 11.08 11.30
N ASN A 227 3.87 11.00 11.03
CA ASN A 227 4.39 10.82 9.67
C ASN A 227 4.63 9.36 9.32
N THR A 228 5.15 8.57 10.27
CA THR A 228 5.56 7.18 10.05
C THR A 228 4.49 6.16 10.41
N SER A 229 3.51 6.57 11.24
CA SER A 229 2.52 5.67 11.87
C SER A 229 3.14 4.60 12.78
N GLU A 230 4.41 4.75 13.15
CA GLU A 230 5.04 3.88 14.13
C GLU A 230 4.50 4.15 15.53
N ILE A 231 4.39 3.13 16.35
CA ILE A 231 3.93 3.23 17.74
C ILE A 231 5.04 3.86 18.59
N ILE A 232 4.70 4.92 19.31
CA ILE A 232 5.61 5.58 20.27
C ILE A 232 5.34 4.99 21.66
N TRP A 233 6.23 4.14 22.15
CA TRP A 233 6.02 3.41 23.40
C TRP A 233 7.21 3.46 24.37
N ARG A 234 8.43 3.71 23.86
CA ARG A 234 9.68 3.62 24.64
C ARG A 234 9.68 4.49 25.89
N ASP A 235 9.09 5.69 25.82
CA ASP A 235 9.01 6.61 26.94
C ASP A 235 7.99 6.16 28.02
N GLN A 236 7.23 5.10 27.74
CA GLN A 236 6.18 4.58 28.64
C GLN A 236 6.62 3.31 29.39
N ALA A 237 7.84 2.79 29.12
CA ALA A 237 8.35 1.57 29.75
C ALA A 237 9.84 1.69 30.07
N GLN A 238 10.25 1.06 31.18
CA GLN A 238 11.67 0.90 31.51
C GLN A 238 12.17 -0.44 30.98
N VAL A 239 12.90 -0.42 29.87
CA VAL A 239 13.40 -1.61 29.17
C VAL A 239 14.77 -1.36 28.59
N GLY A 240 15.61 -2.40 28.54
CA GLY A 240 16.95 -2.34 27.96
C GLY A 240 16.90 -2.05 26.46
N GLU A 241 17.89 -1.30 25.94
CA GLU A 241 17.95 -0.86 24.54
C GLU A 241 17.89 -2.03 23.54
N SER A 242 18.48 -3.18 23.91
CA SER A 242 18.48 -4.39 23.05
C SER A 242 17.07 -4.95 22.85
N LEU A 243 16.28 -5.08 23.93
CA LEU A 243 14.89 -5.53 23.85
C LEU A 243 14.01 -4.49 23.18
N ALA A 244 14.22 -3.20 23.49
CA ALA A 244 13.47 -2.12 22.86
C ALA A 244 13.64 -2.11 21.32
N THR A 245 14.89 -2.25 20.84
CA THR A 245 15.19 -2.35 19.40
C THR A 245 14.58 -3.59 18.75
N PHE A 246 14.59 -4.72 19.47
CA PHE A 246 13.95 -5.95 19.03
C PHE A 246 12.44 -5.77 18.85
N LEU A 247 11.77 -5.17 19.84
CA LEU A 247 10.32 -4.89 19.81
C LEU A 247 9.95 -3.88 18.74
N ASP A 248 10.72 -2.80 18.55
CA ASP A 248 10.48 -1.85 17.47
C ASP A 248 10.47 -2.53 16.11
N ARG A 249 11.41 -3.47 15.89
CA ARG A 249 11.43 -4.22 14.64
C ARG A 249 10.23 -5.16 14.50
N MET A 250 9.71 -5.74 15.57
CA MET A 250 8.48 -6.55 15.53
C MET A 250 7.26 -5.74 15.12
N ILE A 251 7.15 -4.51 15.63
CA ILE A 251 5.97 -3.66 15.43
C ILE A 251 6.12 -2.63 14.32
N CYS A 252 7.20 -2.66 13.51
CA CYS A 252 7.32 -1.80 12.34
C CYS A 252 6.00 -1.77 11.58
N TYR A 253 5.51 -0.57 11.23
CA TYR A 253 4.24 -0.44 10.54
C TYR A 253 4.22 -1.25 9.23
N HIS A 254 5.32 -1.19 8.47
CA HIS A 254 5.42 -1.92 7.22
C HIS A 254 5.98 -3.33 7.46
N TYR A 255 5.20 -4.36 7.07
CA TYR A 255 5.52 -5.78 7.34
C TYR A 255 6.89 -6.23 6.79
N ILE A 256 7.38 -5.63 5.69
CA ILE A 256 8.68 -6.00 5.09
C ILE A 256 9.89 -5.63 5.98
N HIS A 257 9.74 -4.68 6.91
CA HIS A 257 10.80 -4.27 7.83
C HIS A 257 10.82 -5.09 9.13
N ARG A 258 9.78 -5.88 9.36
CA ARG A 258 9.72 -6.79 10.50
C ARG A 258 10.61 -8.00 10.31
N TYR A 259 10.70 -8.83 11.31
CA TYR A 259 11.19 -10.20 11.13
C TYR A 259 10.24 -10.95 10.19
N GLN A 260 10.78 -11.67 9.20
CA GLN A 260 9.96 -12.32 8.17
C GLN A 260 9.49 -13.73 8.58
N SER A 261 10.04 -14.28 9.65
CA SER A 261 9.61 -15.56 10.22
C SER A 261 9.76 -15.56 11.74
N ALA A 262 9.00 -16.42 12.41
CA ALA A 262 9.15 -16.65 13.85
C ALA A 262 10.54 -17.17 14.22
N LEU A 263 11.15 -17.98 13.36
CA LEU A 263 12.53 -18.46 13.55
C LEU A 263 13.53 -17.28 13.55
N GLU A 264 13.42 -16.33 12.58
CA GLU A 264 14.29 -15.14 12.54
C GLU A 264 14.12 -14.31 13.82
N ALA A 265 12.88 -14.06 14.24
CA ALA A 265 12.59 -13.31 15.45
C ALA A 265 13.15 -14.01 16.70
N ARG A 266 12.98 -15.33 16.81
CA ARG A 266 13.50 -16.13 17.94
C ARG A 266 15.02 -16.12 18.00
N GLN A 267 15.71 -16.23 16.87
CA GLN A 267 17.17 -16.11 16.81
C GLN A 267 17.65 -14.72 17.25
N ALA A 268 16.95 -13.65 16.84
CA ALA A 268 17.24 -12.30 17.28
C ALA A 268 17.01 -12.11 18.79
N LEU A 269 15.94 -12.69 19.35
CA LEU A 269 15.65 -12.68 20.79
C LEU A 269 16.77 -13.39 21.59
N GLN A 270 17.30 -14.51 21.09
CA GLN A 270 18.43 -15.20 21.73
C GLN A 270 19.70 -14.33 21.77
N GLN A 271 19.91 -13.47 20.78
CA GLN A 271 21.01 -12.48 20.80
C GLN A 271 20.78 -11.40 21.88
N VAL A 272 19.54 -10.96 22.07
CA VAL A 272 19.19 -10.04 23.16
C VAL A 272 19.50 -10.68 24.52
N ILE A 273 19.10 -11.92 24.73
CA ILE A 273 19.31 -12.66 25.99
C ILE A 273 20.81 -12.88 26.28
N SER A 274 21.59 -13.22 25.26
CA SER A 274 23.03 -13.49 25.41
C SER A 274 23.88 -12.23 25.58
N GLY A 275 23.32 -11.04 25.50
CA GLY A 275 24.04 -9.77 25.57
C GLY A 275 25.00 -9.53 24.39
N SER A 276 24.91 -10.36 23.33
CA SER A 276 25.73 -10.23 22.13
C SER A 276 25.05 -9.19 21.23
N ALA A 277 25.67 -8.02 21.02
CA ALA A 277 25.16 -6.99 20.11
C ALA A 277 24.94 -7.60 18.72
N PRO A 278 23.76 -7.41 18.10
CA PRO A 278 23.50 -7.93 16.77
C PRO A 278 24.47 -7.31 15.76
N ALA A 279 25.18 -8.17 15.01
CA ALA A 279 26.02 -7.75 13.91
C ALA A 279 25.15 -7.28 12.72
N ASN A 280 24.45 -6.17 12.88
CA ASN A 280 23.67 -5.56 11.82
C ASN A 280 24.09 -4.10 11.60
N ARG A 281 25.07 -3.93 10.70
CA ARG A 281 25.51 -2.63 10.18
C ARG A 281 24.47 -1.98 9.27
N ARG A 282 23.22 -1.72 9.69
CA ARG A 282 22.29 -0.92 8.84
C ARG A 282 21.20 -0.12 9.58
N THR A 283 21.17 -0.03 10.90
CA THR A 283 20.10 0.76 11.58
C THR A 283 20.58 1.50 12.84
N ALA A 284 21.83 1.96 12.88
CA ALA A 284 22.28 2.82 13.97
C ALA A 284 22.62 4.22 13.46
N ASN A 285 21.58 5.04 13.23
CA ASN A 285 21.70 6.50 13.15
C ASN A 285 20.33 7.16 13.26
N PHE A 286 19.66 6.97 14.38
CA PHE A 286 18.60 7.87 14.80
C PHE A 286 18.80 8.21 16.29
N LEU A 287 18.90 9.50 16.55
CA LEU A 287 19.05 10.17 17.86
C LEU A 287 20.50 10.26 18.41
N GLY A 288 21.25 11.21 17.87
CA GLY A 288 22.49 11.70 18.47
C GLY A 288 22.36 13.18 18.84
N ARG A 289 22.31 13.46 20.13
CA ARG A 289 22.45 14.80 20.70
C ARG A 289 23.93 15.19 20.74
N ALA A 290 24.22 16.41 20.35
CA ALA A 290 25.54 17.01 20.28
C ALA A 290 26.30 17.05 21.62
N ALA A 291 27.59 16.73 21.58
CA ALA A 291 28.60 17.39 22.40
C ALA A 291 29.99 17.20 21.76
N ALA A 292 30.75 18.28 21.72
CA ALA A 292 31.95 18.51 20.94
C ALA A 292 33.25 18.05 21.64
N SER A 293 34.20 17.67 20.78
CA SER A 293 35.62 18.08 20.68
C SER A 293 36.71 17.21 21.32
N PRO A 294 38.02 17.41 20.97
CA PRO A 294 38.70 16.72 19.86
C PRO A 294 40.06 16.08 20.25
N LEU A 295 40.82 15.63 19.20
CA LEU A 295 42.26 15.28 19.21
C LEU A 295 42.59 13.83 19.63
N THR A 296 43.34 13.02 18.89
CA THR A 296 44.64 13.21 18.25
C THR A 296 44.95 11.99 17.35
N MET A 297 45.64 12.26 16.25
CA MET A 297 46.26 11.26 15.35
C MET A 297 47.49 10.57 15.98
N THR A 298 47.73 9.33 15.66
CA THR A 298 49.02 8.83 15.09
C THR A 298 48.92 7.36 14.64
N PRO A 299 49.66 6.95 13.60
CA PRO A 299 49.49 5.69 12.88
C PRO A 299 50.55 4.59 13.21
N LEU A 300 50.34 3.43 12.65
CA LEU A 300 51.28 2.30 12.38
C LEU A 300 50.65 0.97 12.83
N LEU A 301 50.57 -0.10 12.08
CA LEU A 301 51.52 -0.89 11.32
C LEU A 301 50.76 -1.96 10.50
N GLN A 302 51.25 -2.19 9.29
CA GLN A 302 50.94 -3.36 8.46
C GLN A 302 51.45 -4.65 9.09
N THR A 303 50.65 -5.71 9.07
CA THR A 303 51.20 -7.07 9.12
C THR A 303 50.40 -7.97 8.17
N GLN A 304 51.10 -8.49 7.18
CA GLN A 304 50.68 -9.53 6.24
C GLN A 304 50.49 -10.85 7.01
N PHE A 305 49.48 -11.62 6.67
CA PHE A 305 49.49 -13.06 6.88
C PHE A 305 49.00 -13.82 5.67
N GLN A 306 49.75 -14.85 5.35
CA GLN A 306 49.75 -15.74 4.19
C GLN A 306 48.51 -16.65 4.13
N VAL A 307 48.15 -16.99 2.91
CA VAL A 307 47.16 -17.98 2.53
C VAL A 307 47.79 -19.40 2.70
N GLU A 308 47.14 -20.25 3.45
CA GLU A 308 47.41 -21.70 3.43
C GLU A 308 46.29 -22.45 2.72
N HIS A 309 46.67 -23.16 1.68
CA HIS A 309 45.82 -24.09 0.94
C HIS A 309 45.60 -25.39 1.72
N SER A 310 44.34 -25.77 1.98
CA SER A 310 44.01 -27.13 2.40
C SER A 310 43.16 -27.86 1.37
N LYS A 311 43.60 -29.09 1.09
CA LYS A 311 43.16 -29.98 0.02
C LYS A 311 41.72 -30.44 0.11
N GLN A 312 41.01 -30.38 -1.01
CA GLN A 312 39.69 -30.98 -1.26
C GLN A 312 39.79 -32.52 -1.30
N ARG A 313 38.83 -33.20 -0.65
CA ARG A 313 38.49 -34.61 -0.89
C ARG A 313 37.22 -34.67 -1.78
N PRO A 314 37.12 -35.63 -2.70
CA PRO A 314 36.05 -35.69 -3.69
C PRO A 314 34.80 -36.36 -3.13
N HIS A 315 33.65 -35.76 -3.41
CA HIS A 315 32.31 -36.36 -3.24
C HIS A 315 31.87 -37.10 -4.53
N PRO A 316 31.11 -38.20 -4.40
CA PRO A 316 30.73 -39.04 -5.55
C PRO A 316 29.68 -38.38 -6.45
N ARG A 317 29.87 -38.49 -7.76
CA ARG A 317 28.98 -38.03 -8.81
C ARG A 317 27.70 -38.87 -8.85
N PHE A 318 26.57 -38.27 -8.61
CA PHE A 318 25.25 -38.85 -8.89
C PHE A 318 24.86 -38.62 -10.38
N ASN A 319 24.51 -39.70 -11.06
CA ASN A 319 24.32 -39.76 -12.51
C ASN A 319 22.91 -39.24 -12.88
N ARG A 320 22.83 -38.07 -13.55
CA ARG A 320 21.59 -37.37 -13.91
C ARG A 320 20.84 -37.93 -15.11
N THR A 321 21.25 -39.05 -15.68
CA THR A 321 20.70 -39.59 -16.97
C THR A 321 19.50 -40.51 -16.82
N LYS A 322 19.08 -40.90 -15.60
CA LYS A 322 17.93 -41.81 -15.43
C LYS A 322 16.60 -41.14 -15.05
N LEU A 323 16.58 -39.80 -14.81
CA LEU A 323 15.35 -39.09 -14.44
C LEU A 323 14.63 -38.44 -15.62
N LEU A 324 15.29 -38.27 -16.75
CA LEU A 324 14.71 -37.63 -17.95
C LEU A 324 13.90 -38.60 -18.85
N THR A 325 13.99 -39.91 -18.65
CA THR A 325 13.25 -40.90 -19.45
C THR A 325 11.85 -41.22 -18.89
N ILE A 326 11.58 -40.94 -17.62
CA ILE A 326 10.27 -41.22 -17.01
C ILE A 326 9.29 -40.05 -17.20
N VAL A 327 9.77 -38.81 -17.28
CA VAL A 327 8.93 -37.62 -17.51
C VAL A 327 8.54 -37.44 -18.95
N GLY A 328 9.39 -37.89 -19.91
CA GLY A 328 9.11 -37.84 -21.35
C GLY A 328 7.98 -38.74 -21.79
N SER A 329 7.82 -39.92 -21.16
CA SER A 329 6.80 -40.91 -21.52
C SER A 329 5.38 -40.53 -21.08
N ALA A 330 5.24 -39.77 -20.00
CA ALA A 330 3.94 -39.32 -19.51
C ALA A 330 3.34 -38.20 -20.36
N ILE A 331 4.17 -37.32 -20.92
CA ILE A 331 3.71 -36.21 -21.77
C ILE A 331 3.26 -36.72 -23.16
N VAL A 332 3.93 -37.73 -23.72
CA VAL A 332 3.52 -38.32 -25.01
C VAL A 332 2.23 -39.10 -24.88
N ALA A 333 1.98 -39.77 -23.76
CA ALA A 333 0.73 -40.50 -23.51
C ALA A 333 -0.48 -39.54 -23.30
N ALA A 334 -0.26 -38.39 -22.66
CA ALA A 334 -1.31 -37.36 -22.47
C ALA A 334 -1.69 -36.67 -23.80
N LEU A 335 -0.73 -36.43 -24.68
CA LEU A 335 -0.98 -35.85 -26.03
C LEU A 335 -1.65 -36.81 -26.97
N ALA A 336 -1.40 -38.12 -26.88
CA ALA A 336 -2.07 -39.15 -27.69
C ALA A 336 -3.54 -39.36 -27.28
N LEU A 337 -3.85 -39.23 -25.96
CA LEU A 337 -5.24 -39.37 -25.45
C LEU A 337 -6.11 -38.15 -25.84
N THR A 338 -5.54 -36.95 -25.90
CA THR A 338 -6.27 -35.76 -26.37
C THR A 338 -6.52 -35.73 -27.87
N ALA A 339 -5.70 -36.40 -28.68
CA ALA A 339 -5.93 -36.55 -30.11
C ALA A 339 -7.02 -37.56 -30.43
N LEU A 340 -7.17 -38.63 -29.63
CA LEU A 340 -8.19 -39.68 -29.83
C LEU A 340 -9.60 -39.22 -29.49
N VAL A 341 -9.76 -38.32 -28.50
CA VAL A 341 -11.07 -37.77 -28.07
C VAL A 341 -11.60 -36.71 -29.06
N ARG A 342 -10.72 -36.05 -29.83
CA ARG A 342 -11.13 -35.07 -30.87
C ARG A 342 -11.63 -35.65 -32.15
N GLY A 343 -11.49 -36.97 -32.38
CA GLY A 343 -11.89 -37.65 -33.62
C GLY A 343 -13.34 -38.14 -33.66
N LEU A 344 -14.14 -37.99 -32.58
CA LEU A 344 -15.45 -38.65 -32.44
C LEU A 344 -16.66 -37.72 -32.28
N LEU A 345 -16.54 -36.41 -32.57
CA LEU A 345 -17.69 -35.49 -32.54
C LEU A 345 -17.86 -34.79 -33.89
N PRO A 346 -19.08 -34.71 -34.46
CA PRO A 346 -19.31 -34.05 -35.75
C PRO A 346 -19.20 -32.51 -35.62
N SER A 347 -18.49 -31.91 -36.59
CA SER A 347 -18.23 -30.47 -36.68
C SER A 347 -19.50 -29.67 -36.93
N ALA A 348 -19.95 -28.91 -35.95
CA ALA A 348 -20.81 -27.76 -36.18
C ALA A 348 -19.92 -26.52 -36.42
N VAL A 349 -20.03 -25.96 -37.62
CA VAL A 349 -19.31 -24.76 -38.05
C VAL A 349 -19.92 -23.54 -37.34
N VAL A 350 -19.21 -23.00 -36.38
CA VAL A 350 -19.44 -21.65 -35.82
C VAL A 350 -18.21 -20.83 -36.21
N PRO A 351 -18.35 -19.64 -36.81
CA PRO A 351 -17.20 -18.84 -37.18
C PRO A 351 -16.60 -18.24 -35.90
N SER A 352 -15.45 -18.76 -35.45
CA SER A 352 -14.65 -18.21 -34.36
C SER A 352 -13.94 -16.94 -34.83
N ARG A 353 -14.39 -15.79 -34.34
CA ARG A 353 -13.53 -14.62 -34.25
C ARG A 353 -12.47 -14.92 -33.19
N SER A 354 -11.27 -15.15 -33.62
CA SER A 354 -10.08 -15.17 -32.75
C SER A 354 -9.65 -13.72 -32.49
N ASP A 355 -10.12 -13.12 -31.40
CA ASP A 355 -9.49 -11.93 -30.83
C ASP A 355 -8.40 -12.39 -29.85
N SER A 356 -7.31 -12.93 -30.37
CA SER A 356 -6.03 -12.89 -29.71
C SER A 356 -5.40 -11.54 -30.08
N ALA A 357 -5.46 -10.55 -29.17
CA ALA A 357 -4.71 -9.32 -29.32
C ALA A 357 -3.22 -9.67 -29.55
N PRO A 358 -2.59 -9.17 -30.62
CA PRO A 358 -1.18 -9.43 -30.87
C PRO A 358 -0.37 -8.81 -29.74
N LYS A 359 0.55 -9.57 -29.12
CA LYS A 359 1.57 -9.00 -28.23
C LYS A 359 2.24 -7.85 -28.99
N PRO A 360 2.31 -6.62 -28.40
CA PRO A 360 2.92 -5.50 -29.10
C PRO A 360 4.38 -5.84 -29.44
N THR A 361 4.71 -5.70 -30.69
CA THR A 361 6.07 -5.86 -31.19
C THR A 361 6.92 -4.73 -30.57
N GLN A 362 8.17 -4.96 -30.27
CA GLN A 362 9.10 -3.99 -29.65
C GLN A 362 9.14 -2.64 -30.37
N SER A 363 8.84 -2.60 -31.67
CA SER A 363 8.70 -1.37 -32.46
C SER A 363 7.54 -0.48 -31.99
N LEU A 364 6.40 -1.04 -31.59
CA LEU A 364 5.22 -0.28 -31.14
C LEU A 364 5.44 0.42 -29.79
N VAL A 365 6.37 -0.08 -28.96
CA VAL A 365 6.73 0.55 -27.69
C VAL A 365 7.70 1.71 -27.90
N LEU A 366 8.63 1.60 -28.85
CA LEU A 366 9.58 2.66 -29.20
C LEU A 366 8.88 3.88 -29.79
N ASP A 367 7.80 3.70 -30.56
CA ASP A 367 6.99 4.78 -31.13
C ASP A 367 6.26 5.61 -30.05
N ARG A 368 6.24 5.14 -28.81
CA ARG A 368 5.68 5.82 -27.63
C ARG A 368 6.71 6.66 -26.86
N ILE A 369 7.96 6.68 -27.29
CA ILE A 369 9.07 7.39 -26.65
C ILE A 369 9.63 8.40 -27.62
N SER A 370 9.79 9.67 -27.20
CA SER A 370 10.36 10.71 -28.06
C SER A 370 11.14 11.73 -27.25
N ALA A 371 12.31 12.14 -27.78
CA ALA A 371 13.02 13.32 -27.33
C ALA A 371 12.78 14.55 -28.25
N GLY A 372 11.86 14.42 -29.21
CA GLY A 372 11.45 15.42 -30.17
C GLY A 372 11.45 14.92 -31.62
N GLU A 373 11.81 13.66 -31.83
CA GLU A 373 11.84 13.03 -33.17
C GLU A 373 10.43 12.66 -33.67
N THR A 374 9.48 12.54 -32.73
CA THR A 374 8.10 12.15 -33.01
C THR A 374 7.15 12.95 -32.13
N LEU A 375 5.98 13.36 -32.67
CA LEU A 375 4.90 13.92 -31.86
C LEU A 375 4.17 12.81 -31.10
N LEU A 376 4.10 12.92 -29.79
CA LEU A 376 3.38 12.00 -28.92
C LEU A 376 1.99 12.51 -28.56
N SER A 377 1.84 13.83 -28.42
CA SER A 377 0.57 14.46 -28.11
C SER A 377 -0.17 14.87 -29.38
N ARG A 378 -1.42 14.47 -29.51
CA ARG A 378 -2.32 14.92 -30.59
C ARG A 378 -3.03 16.23 -30.27
N TRP A 379 -2.74 16.81 -29.09
CA TRP A 379 -3.41 18.01 -28.61
C TRP A 379 -2.86 19.26 -29.31
N GLN A 380 -3.74 20.04 -29.96
CA GLN A 380 -3.46 21.32 -30.61
C GLN A 380 -2.16 21.32 -31.49
N VAL A 381 -1.99 20.28 -32.28
CA VAL A 381 -0.85 20.21 -33.23
C VAL A 381 -1.00 21.34 -34.27
N ASN A 382 0.05 22.13 -34.41
CA ASN A 382 0.10 23.17 -35.45
C ASN A 382 1.24 22.88 -36.46
N PRO A 383 1.17 23.43 -37.67
CA PRO A 383 2.17 23.14 -38.72
C PRO A 383 3.60 23.44 -38.29
N LYS A 384 3.82 24.48 -37.46
CA LYS A 384 5.17 24.83 -37.00
C LYS A 384 5.74 23.85 -35.98
N LYS A 385 4.87 23.27 -35.12
CA LYS A 385 5.28 22.18 -34.22
C LYS A 385 5.66 20.95 -35.02
N GLN A 386 4.85 20.58 -36.03
CA GLN A 386 5.13 19.44 -36.90
C GLN A 386 6.45 19.65 -37.67
N GLU A 387 6.65 20.82 -38.28
CA GLU A 387 7.90 21.18 -38.96
C GLU A 387 9.11 21.07 -38.01
N GLY A 388 8.98 21.56 -36.78
CA GLY A 388 10.03 21.49 -35.77
C GLY A 388 10.45 20.07 -35.42
N VAL A 389 9.49 19.17 -35.26
CA VAL A 389 9.71 17.73 -34.98
C VAL A 389 10.38 17.04 -36.18
N GLU A 390 9.90 17.29 -37.41
CA GLU A 390 10.52 16.75 -38.63
C GLU A 390 11.98 17.21 -38.80
N ARG A 391 12.29 18.50 -38.53
CA ARG A 391 13.65 19.04 -38.53
C ARG A 391 14.52 18.39 -37.45
N LEU A 392 13.95 18.14 -36.25
CA LEU A 392 14.66 17.52 -35.16
C LEU A 392 15.00 16.05 -35.48
N ALA A 393 14.05 15.31 -36.07
CA ALA A 393 14.25 13.95 -36.55
C ALA A 393 15.33 13.89 -37.65
N ALA A 394 15.43 14.92 -38.51
CA ALA A 394 16.47 15.05 -39.55
C ALA A 394 17.82 15.52 -39.01
N GLY A 395 17.96 15.81 -37.69
CA GLY A 395 19.21 16.36 -37.11
C GLY A 395 19.47 17.83 -37.45
N GLU A 396 18.47 18.54 -38.02
CA GLU A 396 18.57 19.94 -38.40
C GLU A 396 18.26 20.89 -37.24
N TYR A 397 19.01 20.79 -36.14
CA TYR A 397 18.70 21.40 -34.83
C TYR A 397 18.44 22.92 -34.92
N THR A 398 19.23 23.67 -35.68
CA THR A 398 19.03 25.13 -35.82
C THR A 398 17.69 25.48 -36.46
N LYS A 399 17.27 24.72 -37.50
CA LYS A 399 15.97 24.92 -38.14
C LYS A 399 14.83 24.45 -37.22
N ALA A 400 15.03 23.34 -36.47
CA ALA A 400 14.09 22.88 -35.49
C ALA A 400 13.83 23.93 -34.41
N VAL A 401 14.85 24.59 -33.89
CA VAL A 401 14.71 25.68 -32.91
C VAL A 401 13.81 26.78 -33.44
N VAL A 402 14.05 27.27 -34.68
CA VAL A 402 13.25 28.35 -35.30
C VAL A 402 11.77 27.94 -35.42
N ALA A 403 11.50 26.73 -35.91
CA ALA A 403 10.13 26.23 -36.07
C ALA A 403 9.42 26.03 -34.71
N LEU A 404 10.10 25.46 -33.71
CA LEU A 404 9.55 25.24 -32.38
C LEU A 404 9.35 26.54 -31.58
N GLU A 405 10.18 27.57 -31.80
CA GLU A 405 9.96 28.91 -31.25
C GLU A 405 8.69 29.55 -31.84
N ALA A 406 8.48 29.44 -33.14
CA ALA A 406 7.28 29.93 -33.80
C ALA A 406 6.02 29.14 -33.30
N ALA A 407 6.14 27.82 -33.12
CA ALA A 407 5.10 27.01 -32.53
C ALA A 407 4.76 27.45 -31.09
N ARG A 408 5.77 27.75 -30.29
CA ARG A 408 5.65 28.24 -28.92
C ARG A 408 4.98 29.61 -28.83
N GLN A 409 5.28 30.52 -29.78
CA GLN A 409 4.62 31.82 -29.85
C GLN A 409 3.12 31.70 -30.15
N SER A 410 2.70 30.75 -30.98
CA SER A 410 1.32 30.52 -31.33
C SER A 410 0.55 29.77 -30.23
N ASN A 411 1.22 28.98 -29.41
CA ASN A 411 0.62 28.21 -28.30
C ASN A 411 1.60 28.10 -27.13
N GLN A 412 1.56 29.06 -26.23
CA GLN A 412 2.39 29.07 -25.01
C GLN A 412 2.02 27.95 -24.03
N GLY A 413 0.79 27.45 -24.07
CA GLY A 413 0.28 26.43 -23.16
C GLY A 413 0.84 25.01 -23.40
N ASP A 414 1.53 24.77 -24.51
CA ASP A 414 2.01 23.45 -24.92
C ASP A 414 3.37 23.07 -24.31
N PRO A 415 3.41 22.14 -23.34
CA PRO A 415 4.66 21.75 -22.70
C PRO A 415 5.54 20.85 -23.57
N GLU A 416 4.97 20.02 -24.46
CA GLU A 416 5.73 19.16 -25.36
C GLU A 416 6.60 20.01 -26.30
N THR A 417 6.03 21.08 -26.84
CA THR A 417 6.79 22.04 -27.66
C THR A 417 7.96 22.66 -26.90
N LEU A 418 7.79 23.02 -25.62
CA LEU A 418 8.88 23.60 -24.82
C LEU A 418 9.98 22.58 -24.51
N ILE A 419 9.63 21.32 -24.20
CA ILE A 419 10.59 20.24 -23.98
C ILE A 419 11.41 20.01 -25.25
N TYR A 420 10.76 19.88 -26.40
CA TYR A 420 11.43 19.64 -27.68
C TYR A 420 12.28 20.82 -28.11
N LEU A 421 11.84 22.04 -27.85
CA LEU A 421 12.66 23.26 -28.09
C LEU A 421 13.93 23.25 -27.23
N ASN A 422 13.83 22.91 -25.95
CA ASN A 422 15.02 22.78 -25.10
C ASN A 422 15.95 21.67 -25.58
N ASN A 423 15.41 20.52 -25.99
CA ASN A 423 16.20 19.43 -26.56
C ASN A 423 16.85 19.80 -27.89
N ALA A 424 16.17 20.55 -28.79
CA ALA A 424 16.71 21.05 -30.02
C ALA A 424 17.89 22.04 -29.79
N ARG A 425 17.78 22.89 -28.75
CA ARG A 425 18.86 23.83 -28.35
C ARG A 425 20.09 23.12 -27.79
N ILE A 426 19.94 21.90 -27.25
CA ILE A 426 21.07 21.04 -26.83
C ILE A 426 21.74 20.43 -28.07
N GLY A 427 20.96 20.01 -29.07
CA GLY A 427 21.45 19.39 -30.28
C GLY A 427 22.27 18.13 -29.99
N THR A 428 23.56 18.15 -30.42
CA THR A 428 24.51 17.04 -30.22
C THR A 428 25.42 17.22 -29.00
N GLU A 429 25.23 18.27 -28.21
CA GLU A 429 26.03 18.49 -27.00
C GLU A 429 25.79 17.39 -25.96
N THR A 430 26.82 17.14 -25.15
CA THR A 430 26.67 16.26 -23.97
C THR A 430 25.61 16.81 -23.05
N SER A 431 24.70 15.93 -22.62
CA SER A 431 23.56 16.30 -21.75
C SER A 431 23.27 15.21 -20.72
N TYR A 432 22.76 15.60 -19.56
CA TYR A 432 22.10 14.68 -18.66
C TYR A 432 20.72 14.34 -19.21
N LYS A 433 20.31 13.08 -19.12
CA LYS A 433 19.03 12.61 -19.67
C LYS A 433 18.14 12.07 -18.55
N ILE A 434 16.91 12.56 -18.48
CA ILE A 434 15.84 11.99 -17.67
C ILE A 434 14.63 11.68 -18.56
N ALA A 435 13.77 10.78 -18.11
CA ALA A 435 12.51 10.51 -18.80
C ALA A 435 11.32 11.05 -18.00
N VAL A 436 10.21 11.34 -18.70
CA VAL A 436 8.90 11.60 -18.10
C VAL A 436 7.85 10.68 -18.72
N ALA A 437 7.21 9.86 -17.88
CA ALA A 437 6.18 8.91 -18.30
C ALA A 437 4.80 9.46 -17.93
N VAL A 438 3.93 9.66 -18.92
CA VAL A 438 2.62 10.30 -18.79
C VAL A 438 1.61 9.74 -19.78
N PRO A 439 0.29 9.77 -19.48
CA PRO A 439 -0.76 9.35 -20.41
C PRO A 439 -1.09 10.46 -21.42
N LEU A 440 -0.67 10.30 -22.66
CA LEU A 440 -0.95 11.24 -23.77
C LEU A 440 -2.10 10.79 -24.69
N GLY A 441 -2.89 9.76 -24.29
CA GLY A 441 -4.09 9.31 -24.96
C GLY A 441 -5.29 10.28 -24.77
N ASP A 442 -6.49 9.73 -24.55
CA ASP A 442 -7.74 10.54 -24.53
C ASP A 442 -7.94 11.41 -23.27
N THR A 443 -7.13 11.24 -22.22
CA THR A 443 -7.24 11.98 -20.95
C THR A 443 -6.06 12.92 -20.70
N PHE A 444 -5.99 14.01 -21.47
CA PHE A 444 -4.83 14.92 -21.50
C PHE A 444 -4.59 15.80 -20.26
N GLY A 445 -5.60 16.07 -19.45
CA GLY A 445 -5.52 17.16 -18.45
C GLY A 445 -4.36 17.04 -17.47
N SER A 446 -4.25 15.91 -16.77
CA SER A 446 -3.18 15.67 -15.80
C SER A 446 -1.81 15.49 -16.46
N ALA A 447 -1.74 14.86 -17.64
CA ALA A 447 -0.52 14.68 -18.40
C ALA A 447 0.11 16.04 -18.80
N LEU A 448 -0.70 16.98 -19.29
CA LEU A 448 -0.22 18.32 -19.62
C LEU A 448 0.29 19.07 -18.38
N GLU A 449 -0.36 18.91 -17.23
CA GLU A 449 0.10 19.52 -15.99
C GLU A 449 1.44 18.93 -15.52
N ILE A 450 1.62 17.60 -15.62
CA ILE A 450 2.91 16.96 -15.33
C ILE A 450 4.00 17.50 -16.27
N LEU A 451 3.74 17.48 -17.58
CA LEU A 451 4.70 17.97 -18.57
C LEU A 451 5.03 19.44 -18.38
N ARG A 452 4.07 20.30 -17.98
CA ARG A 452 4.34 21.72 -17.64
C ARG A 452 5.32 21.87 -16.48
N GLY A 453 5.17 21.06 -15.43
CA GLY A 453 6.09 21.06 -14.30
C GLY A 453 7.52 20.68 -14.72
N VAL A 454 7.64 19.59 -15.46
CA VAL A 454 8.92 19.08 -15.98
C VAL A 454 9.57 20.08 -16.95
N ALA A 455 8.80 20.58 -17.92
CA ALA A 455 9.29 21.54 -18.93
C ALA A 455 9.75 22.85 -18.29
N LYS A 456 9.04 23.36 -17.29
CA LYS A 456 9.44 24.55 -16.53
C LYS A 456 10.78 24.34 -15.85
N ALA A 457 10.95 23.22 -15.13
CA ALA A 457 12.21 22.94 -14.44
C ALA A 457 13.37 22.73 -15.40
N GLN A 458 13.14 22.05 -16.55
CA GLN A 458 14.13 21.89 -17.62
C GLN A 458 14.53 23.25 -18.21
N ASP A 459 13.57 24.09 -18.56
CA ASP A 459 13.79 25.38 -19.19
C ASP A 459 14.57 26.35 -18.27
N GLU A 460 14.21 26.41 -16.99
CA GLU A 460 14.91 27.21 -15.97
C GLU A 460 16.38 26.77 -15.83
N LEU A 461 16.59 25.44 -15.67
CA LEU A 461 17.94 24.89 -15.55
C LEU A 461 18.78 25.15 -16.79
N ASN A 462 18.24 24.89 -17.99
CA ASN A 462 18.99 25.03 -19.24
C ASN A 462 19.32 26.49 -19.57
N ARG A 463 18.41 27.42 -19.24
CA ARG A 463 18.68 28.86 -19.35
C ARG A 463 19.74 29.36 -18.36
N ALA A 464 19.81 28.71 -17.20
CA ALA A 464 20.85 29.01 -16.19
C ALA A 464 22.22 28.38 -16.51
N GLY A 465 22.37 27.72 -17.68
CA GLY A 465 23.64 27.11 -18.12
C GLY A 465 23.79 25.63 -17.73
N GLY A 466 22.76 24.99 -17.21
CA GLY A 466 22.77 23.57 -16.85
C GLY A 466 23.41 23.26 -15.50
N ILE A 467 23.83 22.00 -15.31
CA ILE A 467 24.57 21.52 -14.15
C ILE A 467 26.04 21.45 -14.53
N ASN A 468 26.88 22.31 -13.98
CA ASN A 468 28.30 22.41 -14.33
C ASN A 468 28.53 22.54 -15.85
N GLY A 469 27.71 23.34 -16.55
CA GLY A 469 27.77 23.55 -17.99
C GLY A 469 27.06 22.48 -18.83
N ILE A 470 26.56 21.38 -18.23
CA ILE A 470 25.88 20.30 -18.93
C ILE A 470 24.36 20.48 -18.80
N ARG A 471 23.67 20.59 -19.95
CA ARG A 471 22.22 20.80 -20.00
C ARG A 471 21.42 19.53 -19.73
N LEU A 472 20.13 19.68 -19.36
CA LEU A 472 19.21 18.57 -19.10
C LEU A 472 18.36 18.31 -20.35
N LYS A 473 18.40 17.08 -20.86
CA LYS A 473 17.54 16.56 -21.92
C LYS A 473 16.40 15.75 -21.30
N VAL A 474 15.17 15.96 -21.78
CA VAL A 474 14.00 15.24 -21.31
C VAL A 474 13.44 14.38 -22.44
N VAL A 475 13.19 13.11 -22.13
CA VAL A 475 12.53 12.15 -23.03
C VAL A 475 11.10 11.93 -22.52
N ILE A 476 10.12 12.09 -23.40
CA ILE A 476 8.70 11.84 -23.08
C ILE A 476 8.35 10.41 -23.44
N ALA A 477 7.63 9.70 -22.58
CA ALA A 477 7.10 8.36 -22.78
C ALA A 477 5.60 8.33 -22.53
N ASN A 478 4.82 7.80 -23.48
CA ASN A 478 3.35 7.73 -23.39
C ASN A 478 2.88 6.36 -22.91
N ASP A 479 2.39 6.29 -21.64
CA ASP A 479 1.88 5.07 -21.02
C ASP A 479 0.37 4.85 -21.21
N ASP A 480 -0.36 5.84 -21.74
CA ASP A 480 -1.81 5.82 -21.94
C ASP A 480 -2.61 5.38 -20.69
N ASN A 481 -2.07 5.54 -19.48
CA ASN A 481 -2.62 5.00 -18.23
C ASN A 481 -2.84 3.47 -18.26
N GLN A 482 -2.08 2.74 -19.10
CA GLN A 482 -2.17 1.29 -19.17
C GLN A 482 -1.02 0.64 -18.39
N PRO A 483 -1.30 -0.18 -17.35
CA PRO A 483 -0.27 -0.81 -16.52
C PRO A 483 0.75 -1.65 -17.32
N ASP A 484 0.28 -2.43 -18.30
CA ASP A 484 1.15 -3.26 -19.15
C ASP A 484 2.06 -2.39 -20.03
N THR A 485 1.52 -1.30 -20.61
CA THR A 485 2.30 -0.34 -21.40
C THR A 485 3.34 0.36 -20.52
N ALA A 486 2.98 0.77 -19.30
CA ALA A 486 3.90 1.37 -18.36
C ALA A 486 5.07 0.44 -17.99
N GLN A 487 4.80 -0.86 -17.79
CA GLN A 487 5.82 -1.87 -17.54
C GLN A 487 6.77 -2.07 -18.73
N GLN A 488 6.23 -2.09 -19.96
CA GLN A 488 7.02 -2.21 -21.17
C GLN A 488 7.91 -0.98 -21.40
N LEU A 489 7.37 0.22 -21.23
CA LEU A 489 8.12 1.48 -21.29
C LEU A 489 9.22 1.52 -20.23
N ALA A 490 8.92 1.09 -19.00
CA ALA A 490 9.91 1.00 -17.93
C ALA A 490 11.09 0.09 -18.32
N THR A 491 10.80 -1.04 -18.99
CA THR A 491 11.84 -1.96 -19.47
C THR A 491 12.73 -1.30 -20.54
N VAL A 492 12.13 -0.57 -21.48
CA VAL A 492 12.89 0.16 -22.51
C VAL A 492 13.72 1.28 -21.91
N LEU A 493 13.14 2.12 -21.04
CA LEU A 493 13.85 3.22 -20.39
C LEU A 493 14.98 2.72 -19.47
N ALA A 494 14.77 1.63 -18.76
CA ALA A 494 15.79 1.02 -17.90
C ALA A 494 16.98 0.45 -18.69
N SER A 495 16.73 -0.05 -19.91
CA SER A 495 17.80 -0.56 -20.80
C SER A 495 18.72 0.53 -21.33
N GLN A 496 18.27 1.81 -21.37
CA GLN A 496 19.06 2.97 -21.80
C GLN A 496 19.94 3.46 -20.64
N SER A 497 21.23 3.14 -20.67
CA SER A 497 22.17 3.45 -19.56
C SER A 497 22.35 4.96 -19.31
N ASP A 498 22.06 5.80 -20.29
CA ASP A 498 22.14 7.26 -20.21
C ASP A 498 20.88 7.92 -19.61
N VAL A 499 19.79 7.18 -19.43
CA VAL A 499 18.63 7.65 -18.65
C VAL A 499 18.94 7.54 -17.16
N LEU A 500 19.04 8.67 -16.49
CA LEU A 500 19.48 8.79 -15.10
C LEU A 500 18.34 8.66 -14.08
N GLY A 501 17.09 8.98 -14.47
CA GLY A 501 15.92 8.90 -13.63
C GLY A 501 14.64 9.09 -14.43
N VAL A 502 13.50 8.71 -13.83
CA VAL A 502 12.17 8.80 -14.45
C VAL A 502 11.25 9.60 -13.54
N ILE A 503 10.53 10.57 -14.14
CA ILE A 503 9.40 11.25 -13.51
C ILE A 503 8.13 10.59 -14.03
N GLY A 504 7.29 10.11 -13.17
CA GLY A 504 6.06 9.37 -13.55
C GLY A 504 5.82 8.20 -12.59
N HIS A 505 4.80 7.46 -12.81
CA HIS A 505 3.75 7.59 -13.80
C HIS A 505 2.61 8.48 -13.25
N GLY A 506 1.57 8.69 -14.07
CA GLY A 506 0.48 9.62 -13.75
C GLY A 506 -0.56 9.12 -12.76
N ILE A 507 -0.73 7.79 -12.61
CA ILE A 507 -1.66 7.15 -11.66
C ILE A 507 -0.96 6.03 -10.89
N SER A 508 -1.57 5.60 -9.76
CA SER A 508 -0.98 4.59 -8.88
C SER A 508 -0.82 3.22 -9.55
N ASP A 509 -1.78 2.82 -10.39
CA ASP A 509 -1.77 1.52 -11.09
C ASP A 509 -0.58 1.39 -12.04
N THR A 510 -0.34 2.40 -12.88
CA THR A 510 0.81 2.43 -13.79
C THR A 510 2.14 2.56 -13.05
N SER A 511 2.17 3.36 -11.96
CA SER A 511 3.36 3.49 -11.12
C SER A 511 3.75 2.18 -10.45
N LEU A 512 2.79 1.44 -9.90
CA LEU A 512 3.04 0.13 -9.26
C LEU A 512 3.52 -0.91 -10.27
N SER A 513 2.93 -0.93 -11.49
CA SER A 513 3.34 -1.85 -12.55
C SER A 513 4.78 -1.58 -13.01
N ALA A 514 5.17 -0.32 -13.17
CA ALA A 514 6.50 0.08 -13.60
C ALA A 514 7.55 0.00 -12.48
N ALA A 515 7.16 0.18 -11.22
CA ALA A 515 8.07 0.27 -10.07
C ALA A 515 8.97 -0.97 -9.90
N SER A 516 8.43 -2.18 -10.16
CA SER A 516 9.18 -3.43 -10.08
C SER A 516 10.34 -3.47 -11.08
N VAL A 517 10.14 -2.95 -12.29
CA VAL A 517 11.15 -2.87 -13.34
C VAL A 517 12.22 -1.84 -12.97
N TYR A 518 11.83 -0.65 -12.54
CA TYR A 518 12.77 0.40 -12.13
C TYR A 518 13.61 -0.03 -10.94
N GLN A 519 12.99 -0.64 -9.93
CA GLN A 519 13.69 -1.17 -8.75
C GLN A 519 14.74 -2.22 -9.14
N ALA A 520 14.37 -3.20 -9.98
CA ALA A 520 15.26 -4.28 -10.42
C ALA A 520 16.45 -3.77 -11.24
N ASN A 521 16.27 -2.68 -12.00
CA ASN A 521 17.30 -2.08 -12.87
C ASN A 521 18.00 -0.87 -12.25
N GLN A 522 17.81 -0.62 -10.96
CA GLN A 522 18.46 0.47 -10.23
C GLN A 522 18.24 1.85 -10.86
N LEU A 523 17.07 2.08 -11.46
CA LEU A 523 16.68 3.36 -12.05
C LEU A 523 15.69 4.07 -11.13
N VAL A 524 16.04 5.27 -10.67
CA VAL A 524 15.19 6.05 -9.78
C VAL A 524 13.90 6.47 -10.50
N MET A 525 12.76 6.15 -9.90
CA MET A 525 11.45 6.71 -10.24
C MET A 525 11.02 7.73 -9.18
N VAL A 526 10.59 8.92 -9.61
CA VAL A 526 9.95 9.91 -8.75
C VAL A 526 8.54 10.16 -9.28
N SER A 527 7.53 9.54 -8.67
CA SER A 527 6.14 9.74 -9.08
C SER A 527 5.58 11.06 -8.55
N PRO A 528 5.03 11.92 -9.42
CA PRO A 528 4.47 13.20 -9.00
C PRO A 528 3.04 13.11 -8.46
N LEU A 529 2.24 12.12 -8.87
CA LEU A 529 0.81 12.09 -8.58
C LEU A 529 0.31 10.81 -7.90
N SER A 530 1.11 9.76 -7.82
CA SER A 530 0.67 8.47 -7.26
C SER A 530 0.76 8.48 -5.73
N SER A 531 -0.38 8.27 -5.07
CA SER A 531 -0.51 8.36 -3.62
C SER A 531 -0.72 7.02 -2.91
N ALA A 532 -1.00 5.92 -3.65
CA ALA A 532 -1.26 4.60 -3.07
C ALA A 532 -0.15 4.15 -2.13
N VAL A 533 -0.53 3.65 -0.93
CA VAL A 533 0.43 3.29 0.11
C VAL A 533 1.35 2.13 -0.26
N GLN A 534 0.97 1.33 -1.26
CA GLN A 534 1.81 0.25 -1.77
C GLN A 534 3.14 0.75 -2.38
N LEU A 535 3.22 2.04 -2.76
CA LEU A 535 4.47 2.68 -3.19
C LEU A 535 5.38 3.06 -2.03
N SER A 536 4.83 3.24 -0.80
CA SER A 536 5.64 3.50 0.39
C SER A 536 6.52 2.28 0.70
N SER A 537 7.82 2.47 0.77
CA SER A 537 8.78 1.38 1.00
C SER A 537 8.73 0.26 -0.04
N PHE A 538 8.26 0.55 -1.27
CA PHE A 538 8.28 -0.42 -2.38
C PHE A 538 9.70 -0.89 -2.71
N GLY A 539 10.64 0.02 -2.61
CA GLY A 539 12.06 -0.24 -2.81
C GLY A 539 12.87 1.05 -2.79
N ASP A 540 14.19 0.87 -2.72
CA ASP A 540 15.16 1.96 -2.54
C ASP A 540 15.24 2.98 -3.71
N TYR A 541 14.70 2.62 -4.88
CA TYR A 541 14.73 3.44 -6.10
C TYR A 541 13.38 4.09 -6.41
N ILE A 542 12.37 3.94 -5.53
CA ILE A 542 11.01 4.43 -5.72
C ILE A 542 10.73 5.58 -4.77
N PHE A 543 10.48 6.76 -5.33
CA PHE A 543 10.16 7.99 -4.59
C PHE A 543 8.88 8.62 -5.14
N ARG A 544 8.27 9.52 -4.36
CA ARG A 544 7.13 10.31 -4.81
C ARG A 544 7.06 11.68 -4.16
N THR A 545 6.61 12.68 -4.91
CA THR A 545 6.34 14.03 -4.40
C THR A 545 4.90 14.20 -3.95
N MET A 546 3.99 13.30 -4.34
CA MET A 546 2.62 13.21 -3.82
C MET A 546 2.61 12.65 -2.41
N PRO A 547 1.92 13.28 -1.45
CA PRO A 547 1.67 12.70 -0.13
C PRO A 547 0.95 11.34 -0.24
N SER A 548 1.24 10.42 0.70
CA SER A 548 0.58 9.12 0.68
C SER A 548 -0.89 9.20 1.10
N ASP A 549 -1.71 8.25 0.62
CA ASP A 549 -3.13 8.15 1.01
C ASP A 549 -3.32 8.01 2.51
N ARG A 550 -2.34 7.47 3.23
CA ARG A 550 -2.34 7.42 4.70
C ARG A 550 -2.44 8.81 5.32
N LEU A 551 -1.62 9.75 4.83
CA LEU A 551 -1.64 11.12 5.34
C LEU A 551 -2.95 11.81 4.97
N THR A 552 -3.43 11.63 3.74
CA THR A 552 -4.72 12.14 3.26
C THR A 552 -5.88 11.62 4.11
N ALA A 553 -5.94 10.31 4.33
CA ALA A 553 -6.97 9.65 5.13
C ALA A 553 -6.96 10.13 6.60
N LYS A 554 -5.77 10.28 7.19
CA LYS A 554 -5.60 10.79 8.56
C LYS A 554 -6.13 12.23 8.69
N VAL A 555 -5.80 13.10 7.75
CA VAL A 555 -6.27 14.51 7.78
C VAL A 555 -7.79 14.57 7.63
N LEU A 556 -8.38 13.80 6.70
CA LEU A 556 -9.83 13.75 6.48
C LEU A 556 -10.57 13.17 7.71
N SER A 557 -10.08 12.07 8.27
CA SER A 557 -10.69 11.45 9.46
C SER A 557 -10.59 12.34 10.69
N THR A 558 -9.44 12.99 10.90
CA THR A 558 -9.25 13.95 11.98
C THR A 558 -10.21 15.14 11.85
N TYR A 559 -10.38 15.69 10.65
CA TYR A 559 -11.34 16.76 10.38
C TYR A 559 -12.79 16.32 10.64
N MET A 560 -13.17 15.12 10.18
CA MET A 560 -14.50 14.55 10.43
C MET A 560 -14.79 14.46 11.92
N LEU A 561 -13.85 13.93 12.71
CA LEU A 561 -14.02 13.67 14.13
C LEU A 561 -13.94 14.95 14.97
N ASN A 562 -12.93 15.78 14.73
CA ASN A 562 -12.60 16.88 15.61
C ASN A 562 -13.31 18.18 15.24
N SER A 563 -13.50 18.46 13.94
CA SER A 563 -14.12 19.69 13.45
C SER A 563 -15.60 19.49 13.15
N LEU A 564 -15.96 18.46 12.42
CA LEU A 564 -17.37 18.20 12.09
C LEU A 564 -18.12 17.50 13.22
N LYS A 565 -17.42 16.85 14.17
CA LYS A 565 -18.00 16.07 15.30
C LYS A 565 -18.96 14.97 14.80
N LYS A 566 -18.61 14.30 13.68
CA LYS A 566 -19.42 13.26 13.02
C LYS A 566 -18.79 11.90 13.21
N ARG A 567 -19.62 10.83 13.34
CA ARG A 567 -19.19 9.46 13.64
C ARG A 567 -19.83 8.39 12.77
N LYS A 568 -20.78 8.74 11.87
CA LYS A 568 -21.46 7.81 10.96
C LYS A 568 -21.14 8.18 9.53
N VAL A 569 -20.41 7.30 8.83
CA VAL A 569 -19.90 7.59 7.49
C VAL A 569 -20.18 6.45 6.51
N VAL A 570 -20.43 6.79 5.25
CA VAL A 570 -20.41 5.87 4.11
C VAL A 570 -19.24 6.21 3.21
N VAL A 571 -18.67 5.20 2.56
CA VAL A 571 -17.54 5.37 1.64
C VAL A 571 -17.96 4.93 0.24
N PHE A 572 -17.70 5.79 -0.74
CA PHE A 572 -17.82 5.49 -2.16
C PHE A 572 -16.42 5.32 -2.75
N PHE A 573 -16.19 4.23 -3.46
CA PHE A 573 -14.86 3.89 -3.98
C PHE A 573 -14.94 3.13 -5.30
N ASN A 574 -13.81 2.99 -6.00
CA ASN A 574 -13.66 2.21 -7.22
C ASN A 574 -12.72 1.02 -6.94
N ALA A 575 -13.24 -0.20 -6.91
CA ALA A 575 -12.44 -1.40 -6.64
C ALA A 575 -11.41 -1.70 -7.75
N ALA A 576 -11.57 -1.14 -8.94
CA ALA A 576 -10.64 -1.31 -10.07
C ALA A 576 -9.45 -0.34 -10.02
N SER A 577 -9.32 0.53 -9.01
CA SER A 577 -8.27 1.54 -8.91
C SER A 577 -7.44 1.38 -7.64
N ALA A 578 -6.13 1.22 -7.78
CA ALA A 578 -5.20 1.09 -6.66
C ALA A 578 -5.22 2.31 -5.73
N TYR A 579 -5.33 3.53 -6.28
CA TYR A 579 -5.51 4.76 -5.51
C TYR A 579 -6.80 4.73 -4.68
N SER A 580 -7.92 4.44 -5.32
CA SER A 580 -9.23 4.46 -4.68
C SER A 580 -9.33 3.44 -3.54
N VAL A 581 -8.87 2.21 -3.78
CA VAL A 581 -8.79 1.15 -2.76
C VAL A 581 -7.84 1.55 -1.63
N SER A 582 -6.69 2.14 -1.95
CA SER A 582 -5.70 2.60 -0.97
C SER A 582 -6.30 3.68 -0.05
N LEU A 583 -6.86 4.75 -0.61
CA LEU A 583 -7.44 5.85 0.15
C LEU A 583 -8.62 5.38 1.02
N LYS A 584 -9.55 4.57 0.46
CA LYS A 584 -10.64 3.95 1.24
C LYS A 584 -10.10 3.19 2.43
N THR A 585 -9.12 2.35 2.20
CA THR A 585 -8.56 1.46 3.21
C THR A 585 -7.87 2.24 4.34
N GLU A 586 -7.04 3.21 4.00
CA GLU A 586 -6.37 4.05 4.99
C GLU A 586 -7.37 4.93 5.78
N PHE A 587 -8.44 5.38 5.12
CA PHE A 587 -9.51 6.11 5.81
C PHE A 587 -10.26 5.22 6.80
N LYS A 588 -10.61 3.98 6.42
CA LYS A 588 -11.20 2.99 7.33
C LYS A 588 -10.28 2.71 8.52
N ASN A 589 -9.00 2.49 8.27
CA ASN A 589 -8.01 2.27 9.33
C ASN A 589 -7.97 3.44 10.31
N ALA A 590 -7.93 4.68 9.80
CA ALA A 590 -7.92 5.88 10.64
C ALA A 590 -9.20 6.05 11.48
N LEU A 591 -10.35 5.55 11.02
CA LEU A 591 -11.63 5.59 11.72
C LEU A 591 -11.74 4.49 12.79
N PHE A 592 -11.23 3.31 12.49
CA PHE A 592 -11.36 2.13 13.35
C PHE A 592 -10.86 2.38 14.77
N TYR A 593 -9.70 3.02 14.92
CA TYR A 593 -9.12 3.35 16.22
C TYR A 593 -9.90 4.42 17.00
N ASN A 594 -10.88 5.08 16.38
CA ASN A 594 -11.62 6.19 16.96
C ASN A 594 -13.10 5.88 17.26
N GLY A 595 -13.51 4.62 17.17
CA GLY A 595 -14.86 4.17 17.45
C GLY A 595 -15.91 4.79 16.51
N VAL A 596 -15.59 4.91 15.22
CA VAL A 596 -16.49 5.43 14.19
C VAL A 596 -17.22 4.27 13.52
N GLU A 597 -18.50 4.47 13.25
CA GLU A 597 -19.34 3.51 12.57
C GLU A 597 -19.27 3.73 11.04
N LEU A 598 -18.72 2.75 10.33
CA LEU A 598 -18.81 2.68 8.86
C LEU A 598 -20.15 2.03 8.49
N MET A 599 -21.08 2.85 8.00
CA MET A 599 -22.47 2.44 7.73
C MET A 599 -22.60 1.60 6.45
N ASN A 600 -21.83 1.91 5.41
CA ASN A 600 -21.81 1.18 4.14
C ASN A 600 -20.60 1.55 3.28
N GLU A 601 -20.28 0.66 2.31
CA GLU A 601 -19.32 0.89 1.22
C GLU A 601 -20.05 0.71 -0.10
N PHE A 602 -19.86 1.66 -1.03
CA PHE A 602 -20.46 1.63 -2.37
C PHE A 602 -19.34 1.62 -3.41
N ASP A 603 -19.34 0.60 -4.26
CA ASP A 603 -18.31 0.42 -5.29
C ASP A 603 -18.81 0.91 -6.64
N PHE A 604 -18.18 1.96 -7.17
CA PHE A 604 -18.49 2.53 -8.49
C PHE A 604 -18.24 1.56 -9.66
N SER A 605 -17.36 0.57 -9.50
CA SER A 605 -17.00 -0.38 -10.54
C SER A 605 -18.04 -1.47 -10.77
N ARG A 606 -19.02 -1.59 -9.89
CA ARG A 606 -20.05 -2.61 -10.00
C ARG A 606 -21.00 -2.29 -11.16
N PRO A 607 -21.39 -3.28 -11.97
CA PRO A 607 -22.33 -3.07 -13.08
C PRO A 607 -23.73 -2.63 -12.63
N ASP A 608 -24.13 -2.97 -11.40
CA ASP A 608 -25.42 -2.64 -10.78
C ASP A 608 -25.35 -1.38 -9.91
N PHE A 609 -24.27 -0.60 -9.97
CA PHE A 609 -24.13 0.64 -9.21
C PHE A 609 -25.16 1.67 -9.68
N ASP A 610 -26.00 2.10 -8.76
CA ASP A 610 -26.94 3.21 -8.94
C ASP A 610 -26.64 4.34 -7.94
N ALA A 611 -26.35 5.53 -8.45
CA ALA A 611 -25.97 6.67 -7.63
C ALA A 611 -27.12 7.20 -6.76
N ALA A 612 -28.36 7.18 -7.28
CA ALA A 612 -29.52 7.70 -6.57
C ALA A 612 -29.91 6.76 -5.42
N ASP A 613 -30.00 5.46 -5.70
CA ASP A 613 -30.28 4.44 -4.69
C ASP A 613 -29.21 4.41 -3.60
N SER A 614 -27.93 4.54 -3.99
CA SER A 614 -26.81 4.55 -3.05
C SER A 614 -26.87 5.74 -2.07
N VAL A 615 -27.22 6.95 -2.56
CA VAL A 615 -27.35 8.14 -1.71
C VAL A 615 -28.56 8.02 -0.79
N GLU A 616 -29.73 7.58 -1.28
CA GLU A 616 -30.92 7.39 -0.46
C GLU A 616 -30.69 6.27 0.59
N THR A 617 -30.03 5.19 0.21
CA THR A 617 -29.63 4.12 1.16
C THR A 617 -28.71 4.67 2.25
N ALA A 618 -27.72 5.51 1.92
CA ALA A 618 -26.85 6.14 2.90
C ALA A 618 -27.63 6.97 3.91
N ILE A 619 -28.57 7.78 3.42
CA ILE A 619 -29.43 8.64 4.25
C ILE A 619 -30.36 7.80 5.14
N ALA A 620 -31.04 6.80 4.55
CA ALA A 620 -31.95 5.90 5.28
C ALA A 620 -31.25 5.15 6.42
N LYS A 621 -29.98 4.75 6.22
CA LYS A 621 -29.15 4.15 7.26
C LYS A 621 -28.65 5.15 8.33
N GLY A 622 -28.92 6.44 8.17
CA GLY A 622 -28.54 7.48 9.13
C GLY A 622 -27.09 7.90 9.05
N ALA A 623 -26.45 7.78 7.88
CA ALA A 623 -25.12 8.34 7.65
C ALA A 623 -25.13 9.87 7.86
N GLU A 624 -23.99 10.41 8.30
CA GLU A 624 -23.79 11.84 8.52
C GLU A 624 -22.79 12.43 7.52
N VAL A 625 -21.91 11.55 6.99
CA VAL A 625 -20.82 11.90 6.09
C VAL A 625 -20.74 10.93 4.94
N ILE A 626 -20.49 11.46 3.75
CA ILE A 626 -20.04 10.73 2.56
C ILE A 626 -18.55 10.95 2.43
N MET A 627 -17.77 9.87 2.32
CA MET A 627 -16.37 9.89 1.91
C MET A 627 -16.26 9.42 0.46
N LEU A 628 -15.74 10.27 -0.43
CA LEU A 628 -15.49 9.96 -1.84
C LEU A 628 -13.99 9.60 -2.00
N ALA A 629 -13.71 8.35 -2.12
CA ALA A 629 -12.41 7.80 -2.53
C ALA A 629 -12.47 7.44 -4.04
N SER A 630 -12.92 8.37 -4.87
CA SER A 630 -13.03 8.21 -6.32
C SER A 630 -11.72 8.48 -7.02
N ASP A 631 -11.52 7.89 -8.20
CA ASP A 631 -10.46 8.26 -9.12
C ASP A 631 -11.00 9.02 -10.34
N ASN A 632 -10.13 9.29 -11.31
CA ASN A 632 -10.51 10.05 -12.51
C ASN A 632 -11.49 9.29 -13.41
N THR A 633 -11.51 7.96 -13.41
CA THR A 633 -12.35 7.12 -14.28
C THR A 633 -13.81 7.15 -13.87
N VAL A 634 -14.08 7.35 -12.57
CA VAL A 634 -15.41 7.40 -11.97
C VAL A 634 -15.78 8.82 -11.50
N SER A 635 -15.08 9.85 -12.01
CA SER A 635 -15.29 11.23 -11.57
C SER A 635 -16.72 11.74 -11.85
N ASP A 636 -17.36 11.29 -12.92
CA ASP A 636 -18.74 11.67 -13.25
C ASP A 636 -19.73 11.10 -12.25
N GLN A 637 -19.59 9.83 -11.88
CA GLN A 637 -20.42 9.21 -10.85
C GLN A 637 -20.19 9.89 -9.48
N ALA A 638 -18.95 10.21 -9.13
CA ALA A 638 -18.64 10.92 -7.89
C ALA A 638 -19.28 12.34 -7.86
N ILE A 639 -19.27 13.08 -8.97
CA ILE A 639 -19.95 14.37 -9.09
C ILE A 639 -21.46 14.18 -8.99
N GLN A 640 -22.03 13.14 -9.60
CA GLN A 640 -23.45 12.79 -9.50
C GLN A 640 -23.86 12.50 -8.04
N ILE A 641 -23.04 11.79 -7.26
CA ILE A 641 -23.28 11.60 -5.82
C ILE A 641 -23.39 12.95 -5.09
N VAL A 642 -22.49 13.90 -5.40
CA VAL A 642 -22.52 15.23 -4.79
C VAL A 642 -23.81 15.98 -5.15
N GLN A 643 -24.26 15.90 -6.41
CA GLN A 643 -25.51 16.52 -6.86
C GLN A 643 -26.73 15.89 -6.16
N LEU A 644 -26.86 14.57 -6.18
CA LEU A 644 -27.98 13.82 -5.58
C LEU A 644 -28.03 13.95 -4.05
N ASN A 645 -26.89 14.16 -3.42
CA ASN A 645 -26.84 14.44 -1.99
C ASN A 645 -27.54 15.74 -1.59
N HIS A 646 -27.64 16.72 -2.48
CA HIS A 646 -28.27 18.04 -2.21
C HIS A 646 -27.81 18.66 -0.88
N ARG A 647 -26.56 18.44 -0.48
CA ARG A 647 -25.95 18.90 0.79
C ARG A 647 -26.60 18.34 2.06
N ARG A 648 -27.39 17.25 1.96
CA ARG A 648 -28.02 16.57 3.12
C ARG A 648 -26.97 15.97 4.05
N LEU A 649 -25.94 15.32 3.50
CA LEU A 649 -24.78 14.78 4.21
C LEU A 649 -23.56 15.66 3.95
N LYS A 650 -22.60 15.66 4.89
CA LYS A 650 -21.28 16.28 4.65
C LYS A 650 -20.47 15.44 3.69
N VAL A 651 -19.80 16.07 2.74
CA VAL A 651 -18.97 15.37 1.76
C VAL A 651 -17.50 15.64 2.04
N LEU A 652 -16.73 14.57 2.22
CA LEU A 652 -15.27 14.55 2.28
C LEU A 652 -14.75 13.82 1.04
N ALA A 653 -13.64 14.26 0.47
CA ALA A 653 -13.10 13.64 -0.74
C ALA A 653 -11.57 13.69 -0.81
N GLY A 654 -11.00 12.73 -1.55
CA GLY A 654 -9.61 12.77 -2.00
C GLY A 654 -9.38 13.83 -3.08
N ASP A 655 -8.13 13.96 -3.47
CA ASP A 655 -7.64 15.01 -4.41
C ASP A 655 -8.17 14.86 -5.85
N SER A 656 -8.59 13.67 -6.26
CA SER A 656 -9.13 13.38 -7.61
C SER A 656 -10.33 14.26 -7.98
N ILE A 657 -11.18 14.59 -6.99
CA ILE A 657 -12.36 15.44 -7.19
C ILE A 657 -12.02 16.94 -7.30
N SER A 658 -10.77 17.34 -6.98
CA SER A 658 -10.30 18.73 -7.07
C SER A 658 -10.10 19.17 -8.52
N THR A 659 -11.20 19.36 -9.22
CA THR A 659 -11.23 19.72 -10.65
C THR A 659 -12.18 20.88 -10.90
N VAL A 660 -11.97 21.60 -12.02
CA VAL A 660 -12.91 22.62 -12.48
C VAL A 660 -14.28 22.02 -12.82
N LYS A 661 -14.34 20.73 -13.15
CA LYS A 661 -15.55 20.02 -13.54
C LYS A 661 -16.58 20.00 -12.41
N ILE A 662 -16.19 19.66 -11.17
CA ILE A 662 -17.13 19.65 -10.04
C ILE A 662 -17.71 21.04 -9.77
N LEU A 663 -16.89 22.10 -9.88
CA LEU A 663 -17.32 23.48 -9.67
C LEU A 663 -18.39 23.90 -10.68
N LYS A 664 -18.26 23.46 -11.93
CA LYS A 664 -19.19 23.77 -13.02
C LYS A 664 -20.42 22.89 -13.02
N VAL A 665 -20.26 21.58 -12.80
CA VAL A 665 -21.34 20.59 -12.97
C VAL A 665 -22.19 20.47 -11.71
N ALA A 666 -21.59 20.33 -10.54
CA ALA A 666 -22.34 20.23 -9.29
C ALA A 666 -22.73 21.62 -8.71
N GLY A 667 -21.97 22.67 -9.03
CA GLY A 667 -22.34 24.06 -8.71
C GLY A 667 -22.72 24.26 -7.24
N LYS A 668 -23.96 24.69 -7.00
CA LYS A 668 -24.49 24.95 -5.66
C LYS A 668 -24.52 23.71 -4.75
N ASP A 669 -24.70 22.52 -5.33
CA ASP A 669 -24.79 21.28 -4.57
C ASP A 669 -23.40 20.82 -4.06
N ALA A 670 -22.32 21.29 -4.68
CA ALA A 670 -20.97 21.04 -4.23
C ALA A 670 -20.52 21.93 -3.05
N VAL A 671 -21.26 23.00 -2.71
CA VAL A 671 -20.88 23.92 -1.63
C VAL A 671 -20.77 23.19 -0.29
N GLY A 672 -19.63 23.35 0.37
CA GLY A 672 -19.30 22.68 1.63
C GLY A 672 -18.66 21.29 1.46
N THR A 673 -18.47 20.79 0.23
CA THR A 673 -17.62 19.63 -0.03
C THR A 673 -16.19 19.97 0.37
N THR A 674 -15.59 19.14 1.20
CA THR A 674 -14.22 19.29 1.70
C THR A 674 -13.31 18.29 1.01
N VAL A 675 -12.24 18.80 0.41
CA VAL A 675 -11.29 18.01 -0.37
C VAL A 675 -9.91 18.11 0.23
N ALA A 676 -9.21 17.00 0.33
CA ALA A 676 -7.82 16.95 0.74
C ALA A 676 -6.91 17.15 -0.49
N VAL A 677 -6.02 18.16 -0.45
CA VAL A 677 -5.10 18.48 -1.54
C VAL A 677 -3.65 18.58 -1.04
N PRO A 678 -2.64 18.24 -1.86
CA PRO A 678 -1.24 18.23 -1.41
C PRO A 678 -0.63 19.64 -1.25
N ALA A 679 -1.15 20.64 -1.94
CA ALA A 679 -0.69 22.02 -1.87
C ALA A 679 -1.76 23.01 -2.32
N ASP A 680 -1.72 24.21 -1.76
CA ASP A 680 -2.42 25.39 -2.27
C ASP A 680 -1.41 26.30 -2.97
N LEU A 681 -1.66 26.61 -4.21
CA LEU A 681 -0.81 27.50 -5.03
C LEU A 681 -1.34 28.93 -5.07
N ALA A 682 -2.50 29.21 -4.52
CA ALA A 682 -3.12 30.53 -4.61
C ALA A 682 -2.12 31.62 -4.16
N GLN A 683 -1.89 32.60 -5.03
CA GLN A 683 -0.98 33.73 -4.83
C GLN A 683 0.51 33.37 -4.63
N SER A 684 0.93 32.11 -4.85
CA SER A 684 2.33 31.71 -4.75
C SER A 684 3.17 32.34 -5.87
N LEU A 685 4.48 32.48 -5.61
CA LEU A 685 5.43 32.92 -6.64
C LEU A 685 5.44 31.92 -7.82
N PHE A 686 5.38 30.62 -7.51
CA PHE A 686 5.32 29.56 -8.52
C PHE A 686 4.12 29.73 -9.45
N GLN A 687 2.94 30.01 -8.90
CA GLN A 687 1.70 30.23 -9.70
C GLN A 687 1.89 31.42 -10.66
N ARG A 688 2.37 32.57 -10.17
CA ARG A 688 2.60 33.76 -10.99
C ARG A 688 3.59 33.50 -12.12
N GLN A 689 4.73 32.90 -11.83
CA GLN A 689 5.76 32.57 -12.84
C GLN A 689 5.24 31.55 -13.86
N SER A 690 4.47 30.56 -13.40
CA SER A 690 3.90 29.53 -14.28
C SER A 690 2.83 30.15 -15.20
N SER A 691 1.97 31.05 -14.71
CA SER A 691 0.99 31.75 -15.54
C SER A 691 1.66 32.65 -16.61
N GLN A 692 2.81 33.26 -16.29
CA GLN A 692 3.59 34.00 -17.27
C GLN A 692 4.20 33.07 -18.34
N LEU A 693 4.69 31.91 -17.96
CA LEU A 693 5.30 30.96 -18.88
C LEU A 693 4.29 30.25 -19.79
N TRP A 694 3.14 29.90 -19.27
CA TRP A 694 2.14 29.04 -19.93
C TRP A 694 0.96 29.82 -20.53
N GLY A 695 0.79 31.09 -20.21
CA GLY A 695 -0.40 31.88 -20.51
C GLY A 695 -1.50 31.69 -19.46
N LEU A 696 -2.45 32.63 -19.43
CA LEU A 696 -3.52 32.65 -18.41
C LEU A 696 -4.55 31.53 -18.57
N ASP A 697 -4.71 31.02 -19.80
CA ASP A 697 -5.67 29.94 -20.11
C ASP A 697 -5.13 28.54 -19.78
N ALA A 698 -3.85 28.42 -19.47
CA ALA A 698 -3.25 27.15 -19.16
C ALA A 698 -3.54 26.75 -17.71
N SER A 699 -4.07 25.52 -17.52
CA SER A 699 -4.24 24.95 -16.18
C SER A 699 -2.87 24.75 -15.51
N VAL A 700 -2.70 25.39 -14.36
CA VAL A 700 -1.55 25.23 -13.47
C VAL A 700 -2.09 24.97 -12.08
N SER A 701 -1.94 23.75 -11.60
CA SER A 701 -2.41 23.32 -10.29
C SER A 701 -1.28 22.71 -9.46
N TRP A 702 -1.63 22.19 -8.30
CA TRP A 702 -0.70 21.42 -7.47
C TRP A 702 -0.05 20.23 -8.24
N ARG A 703 -0.71 19.70 -9.29
CA ARG A 703 -0.12 18.66 -10.16
C ARG A 703 1.12 19.17 -10.89
N THR A 704 1.05 20.37 -11.43
CA THR A 704 2.20 21.05 -12.06
C THR A 704 3.33 21.29 -11.06
N ALA A 705 2.97 21.71 -9.83
CA ALA A 705 3.95 21.95 -8.76
C ALA A 705 4.65 20.67 -8.31
N LEU A 706 3.93 19.57 -8.12
CA LEU A 706 4.54 18.29 -7.71
C LEU A 706 5.42 17.68 -8.78
N ALA A 707 5.07 17.84 -10.07
CA ALA A 707 5.93 17.41 -11.18
C ALA A 707 7.19 18.28 -11.31
N TYR A 708 7.08 19.58 -11.09
CA TYR A 708 8.23 20.48 -10.95
C TYR A 708 9.12 20.03 -9.78
N ASP A 709 8.55 19.75 -8.62
CA ASP A 709 9.26 19.28 -7.42
C ASP A 709 10.00 17.96 -7.69
N ALA A 710 9.36 17.01 -8.39
CA ALA A 710 9.99 15.73 -8.77
C ALA A 710 11.21 15.97 -9.68
N THR A 711 11.09 16.92 -10.63
CA THR A 711 12.19 17.29 -11.52
C THR A 711 13.33 17.97 -10.76
N GLN A 712 13.02 18.90 -9.86
CA GLN A 712 14.01 19.57 -9.02
C GLN A 712 14.73 18.60 -8.09
N ALA A 713 14.06 17.57 -7.57
CA ALA A 713 14.69 16.53 -6.77
C ALA A 713 15.74 15.76 -7.60
N LEU A 714 15.40 15.34 -8.82
CA LEU A 714 16.36 14.68 -9.72
C LEU A 714 17.52 15.63 -10.10
N ILE A 715 17.25 16.89 -10.45
CA ILE A 715 18.27 17.89 -10.76
C ILE A 715 19.25 18.07 -9.59
N ALA A 716 18.72 18.19 -8.36
CA ALA A 716 19.54 18.34 -7.16
C ALA A 716 20.43 17.11 -6.93
N ALA A 717 19.90 15.90 -7.15
CA ALA A 717 20.64 14.67 -6.98
C ALA A 717 21.71 14.48 -8.08
N ILE A 718 21.39 14.76 -9.36
CA ILE A 718 22.32 14.73 -10.49
C ILE A 718 23.48 15.70 -10.27
N ARG A 719 23.23 16.86 -9.66
CA ARG A 719 24.26 17.85 -9.34
C ARG A 719 25.32 17.31 -8.39
N VAL A 720 24.96 16.39 -7.50
CA VAL A 720 25.86 15.78 -6.52
C VAL A 720 26.55 14.55 -7.10
N ASP A 721 25.79 13.65 -7.75
CA ASP A 721 26.32 12.40 -8.33
C ASP A 721 25.42 11.99 -9.52
N PRO A 722 25.86 12.19 -10.76
CA PRO A 722 25.09 11.90 -11.97
C PRO A 722 25.09 10.40 -12.37
N SER A 723 25.06 9.52 -11.41
CA SER A 723 24.86 8.07 -11.62
C SER A 723 23.55 7.60 -11.01
N ARG A 724 22.96 6.52 -11.54
CA ARG A 724 21.68 5.96 -11.01
C ARG A 724 21.78 5.65 -9.51
N THR A 725 22.86 4.99 -9.09
CA THR A 725 23.11 4.65 -7.68
C THR A 725 23.44 5.88 -6.84
N GLY A 726 24.13 6.88 -7.43
CA GLY A 726 24.42 8.17 -6.82
C GLY A 726 23.16 8.96 -6.56
N ILE A 727 22.27 9.06 -7.53
CA ILE A 727 20.97 9.73 -7.41
C ILE A 727 20.15 9.08 -6.27
N LYS A 728 20.02 7.75 -6.27
CA LYS A 728 19.37 7.02 -5.17
C LYS A 728 19.97 7.35 -3.82
N ARG A 729 21.30 7.28 -3.71
CA ARG A 729 22.03 7.58 -2.47
C ARG A 729 21.75 9.00 -1.96
N VAL A 730 21.73 9.98 -2.86
CA VAL A 730 21.48 11.40 -2.50
C VAL A 730 20.05 11.59 -2.04
N LEU A 731 19.05 11.09 -2.78
CA LEU A 731 17.64 11.23 -2.44
C LEU A 731 17.28 10.55 -1.11
N SER A 732 17.97 9.47 -0.74
CA SER A 732 17.76 8.73 0.51
C SER A 732 18.44 9.35 1.74
N GLN A 733 19.19 10.46 1.60
CA GLN A 733 19.82 11.13 2.72
C GLN A 733 18.80 11.90 3.55
N THR A 734 18.82 11.78 4.86
CA THR A 734 17.95 12.55 5.79
C THR A 734 18.17 14.06 5.69
N THR A 735 19.35 14.50 5.26
CA THR A 735 19.70 15.89 5.04
C THR A 735 19.32 16.40 3.65
N PHE A 736 18.85 15.53 2.75
CA PHE A 736 18.46 15.93 1.41
C PHE A 736 17.34 16.98 1.44
N ALA A 737 17.54 18.04 0.67
CA ALA A 737 16.53 19.06 0.40
C ALA A 737 16.74 19.65 -0.98
N ALA A 738 15.73 19.60 -1.84
CA ALA A 738 15.73 20.32 -3.12
C ALA A 738 14.79 21.53 -3.05
N HIS A 739 15.00 22.49 -3.94
CA HIS A 739 14.10 23.63 -4.11
C HIS A 739 12.76 23.13 -4.64
N GLY A 740 11.66 23.45 -4.00
CA GLY A 740 10.32 23.07 -4.42
C GLY A 740 9.46 24.28 -4.80
N ALA A 741 8.33 24.01 -5.45
CA ALA A 741 7.36 25.01 -5.91
C ALA A 741 6.80 25.87 -4.76
N THR A 742 6.57 25.26 -3.61
CA THR A 742 6.01 25.93 -2.41
C THR A 742 6.86 25.71 -1.17
N THR A 743 7.36 24.49 -0.97
CA THR A 743 8.17 24.08 0.17
C THR A 743 9.35 23.23 -0.30
N PRO A 744 10.46 23.16 0.44
CA PRO A 744 11.56 22.28 0.09
C PRO A 744 11.10 20.82 -0.07
N VAL A 745 11.65 20.16 -1.09
CA VAL A 745 11.38 18.73 -1.34
C VAL A 745 12.30 17.89 -0.48
N ARG A 746 11.73 17.09 0.40
CA ARG A 746 12.43 16.14 1.27
C ARG A 746 11.72 14.79 1.19
N PHE A 747 12.48 13.71 1.36
CA PHE A 747 11.93 12.37 1.37
C PHE A 747 12.11 11.69 2.72
N LEU A 748 11.14 10.87 3.09
CA LEU A 748 11.20 9.93 4.20
C LEU A 748 11.98 8.67 3.76
N PRO A 749 12.46 7.84 4.68
CA PRO A 749 13.09 6.56 4.34
C PRO A 749 12.19 5.63 3.50
N SER A 750 10.87 5.81 3.57
CA SER A 750 9.88 5.10 2.74
C SER A 750 9.84 5.54 1.27
N GLY A 751 10.60 6.56 0.86
CA GLY A 751 10.50 7.20 -0.45
C GLY A 751 9.36 8.21 -0.57
N ASP A 752 8.53 8.36 0.46
CA ASP A 752 7.43 9.33 0.49
C ASP A 752 7.93 10.76 0.69
N ARG A 753 7.21 11.74 0.14
CA ARG A 753 7.47 13.14 0.45
C ARG A 753 7.22 13.43 1.94
N GLN A 754 8.16 14.08 2.58
CA GLN A 754 7.94 14.72 3.87
C GLN A 754 7.14 16.01 3.64
N GLY A 755 5.88 16.04 4.05
CA GLY A 755 5.00 17.20 3.80
C GLY A 755 3.68 17.08 4.54
N SER A 756 2.76 18.01 4.25
CA SER A 756 1.42 18.08 4.80
C SER A 756 0.37 17.99 3.69
N VAL A 757 -0.83 17.60 4.05
CA VAL A 757 -2.04 17.67 3.23
C VAL A 757 -2.91 18.80 3.76
N LEU A 758 -3.45 19.60 2.87
CA LEU A 758 -4.34 20.72 3.17
C LEU A 758 -5.79 20.34 2.89
N LEU A 759 -6.70 20.89 3.67
CA LEU A 759 -8.12 20.80 3.37
C LEU A 759 -8.59 22.08 2.69
N VAL A 760 -9.29 21.91 1.57
CA VAL A 760 -10.00 22.99 0.88
C VAL A 760 -11.49 22.68 0.85
N THR A 761 -12.31 23.72 0.86
CA THR A 761 -13.77 23.58 0.74
C THR A 761 -14.30 24.38 -0.43
N ILE A 762 -15.36 23.90 -1.07
CA ILE A 762 -16.02 24.60 -2.16
C ILE A 762 -16.93 25.68 -1.59
N VAL A 763 -16.73 26.91 -2.03
CA VAL A 763 -17.51 28.09 -1.63
C VAL A 763 -18.05 28.86 -2.83
N PRO A 764 -19.21 29.53 -2.70
CA PRO A 764 -19.70 30.45 -3.73
C PRO A 764 -18.88 31.75 -3.73
N VAL A 765 -18.64 32.31 -4.92
CA VAL A 765 -18.01 33.62 -5.13
C VAL A 765 -18.81 34.42 -6.14
N ALA A 766 -18.94 35.73 -5.91
CA ALA A 766 -19.58 36.61 -6.86
C ALA A 766 -18.64 37.00 -8.00
N VAL A 767 -19.05 36.75 -9.24
CA VAL A 767 -18.30 37.17 -10.44
C VAL A 767 -19.28 38.00 -11.31
N GLY A 768 -19.23 39.30 -11.17
CA GLY A 768 -20.24 40.19 -11.73
C GLY A 768 -21.63 39.89 -11.16
N SER A 769 -22.59 39.65 -12.03
CA SER A 769 -23.98 39.29 -11.67
C SER A 769 -24.18 37.76 -11.49
N GLN A 770 -23.15 36.93 -11.71
CA GLN A 770 -23.26 35.48 -11.63
C GLN A 770 -22.58 34.93 -10.37
N THR A 771 -23.06 33.79 -9.88
CA THR A 771 -22.41 33.04 -8.83
C THR A 771 -21.49 31.99 -9.47
N ALA A 772 -20.20 32.09 -9.21
CA ALA A 772 -19.23 31.05 -9.50
C ALA A 772 -18.87 30.28 -8.21
N TYR A 773 -18.08 29.24 -8.35
CA TYR A 773 -17.63 28.41 -7.21
C TYR A 773 -16.12 28.23 -7.28
N GLU A 774 -15.46 28.22 -6.12
CA GLU A 774 -14.03 28.03 -6.03
C GLU A 774 -13.64 27.17 -4.82
N PHE A 775 -12.45 26.59 -4.85
CA PHE A 775 -11.84 25.93 -3.70
C PHE A 775 -11.16 26.98 -2.82
N LYS A 776 -11.47 26.98 -1.52
CA LYS A 776 -10.80 27.81 -0.52
C LYS A 776 -10.18 26.96 0.58
N PRO A 777 -8.96 27.26 1.03
CA PRO A 777 -8.38 26.63 2.20
C PRO A 777 -9.29 26.76 3.42
N LEU A 778 -9.44 25.65 4.15
CA LEU A 778 -10.06 25.69 5.46
C LEU A 778 -9.06 26.30 6.43
N SER A 779 -9.38 27.46 6.99
CA SER A 779 -8.59 28.09 8.05
C SER A 779 -8.52 27.14 9.23
N ALA A 780 -7.33 26.83 9.72
CA ALA A 780 -7.15 26.17 11.01
C ALA A 780 -7.80 27.08 12.08
N LYS A 781 -8.91 26.60 12.69
CA LYS A 781 -9.49 27.23 13.88
C LYS A 781 -8.79 26.75 15.12
#